data_553b40d4f62f6cdb9504d8dd6537f9f8
#
_entry.id   553b40d4f62f6cdb9504d8dd6537f9f8
#
_cell.length_a   1.000
_cell.length_b   1.000
_cell.length_c   1.000
_cell.angle_alpha   90.00
_cell.angle_beta   90.00
_cell.angle_gamma   90.00
#
_symmetry.space_group_name_H-M   'P 1'
#
loop_
_entity.id
_entity.type
_entity.pdbx_description
1 polymer ?
#
loop_
_entity_poly.entity_id
_entity_poly.type
_entity_poly.pdbx_seq_one_letter_code
_entity_poly.pdbx_strand_id
1 'polypeptide(L)'
;MSTVPEYFGSLVFDDRVMKAKLPYDVYVSLKKTMYEGGTLDTAVANAVADAMKEWAVEKGATHYTHWFQPLTGSTAEKHDSFITPSPDGGVIMEFSGKELIRGEPDASSFPSGGLRATFEARGYTAWDPTSHAFIKDKTLCIPTAFCSYGGEALDKKTPLLRSMQALNKQTLRVLKLFGMDDVKIVRPLVGPEQEYFLVDRAMFDKREDLMFCGRTLFGAMPPKGQEMDDHYFGAIKPRVAEFMADLNEELWKLGVLAKTEHNEVAPAQHELAPIFTTANIATDHNQLTMEVMKKVAARHGLVCLLHEKPFDGVNGSGKHNNWSLCTDTGVNLLKPGDTPHQNARFLLFLCAVIQAVDDYQDLLRLSVATASNDHRLGANEAPPAVVSIFLGDELTAVLDAIEKDAPYTGTEKIVMKLGAHVLPRFVRDTTDRNRTSPFAFTGNRFEFRMVGSSDSIACCNVMLNTAVAESLRQYADELEKADDFEGALHTLIQRTIRTHKRIVFNGNGYDDAWIEEATKVRGLLNLRTTPDALPYLTAAKNVEMLTRHKVYSETELKSRCEINLDNYRKTVHIEAKTMLDMARREILPAVTAYADTLALGVNARRAAVGASVGGYEARQIEKLSALSEKIDAAAEELETALDAYHAMSEVQSSAEFIRDSVLPKMAALRAPCDAAEKLIPAKSWPFPTYAELMFGVK
;
A
#
# COMPACT_ATOMS: atom_id res chain seq x y z
N MET A 1 30.72 -6.44 18.21
CA MET A 1 29.60 -6.02 17.34
C MET A 1 29.09 -4.71 17.87
N SER A 2 28.91 -3.68 17.00
CA SER A 2 28.24 -2.45 17.41
C SER A 2 26.78 -2.72 17.73
N THR A 3 26.24 -2.01 18.71
CA THR A 3 24.84 -2.13 19.10
C THR A 3 23.91 -1.36 18.16
N VAL A 4 22.64 -1.73 18.07
CA VAL A 4 21.68 -1.06 17.18
C VAL A 4 21.68 0.48 17.32
N PRO A 5 21.68 1.06 18.55
CA PRO A 5 21.77 2.52 18.70
C PRO A 5 23.03 3.15 18.10
N GLU A 6 24.13 2.42 17.98
CA GLU A 6 25.39 2.95 17.42
C GLU A 6 25.37 3.08 15.89
N TYR A 7 24.66 2.17 15.21
CA TYR A 7 24.60 2.21 13.74
C TYR A 7 23.24 2.65 13.18
N PHE A 8 22.23 2.86 14.02
CA PHE A 8 20.92 3.33 13.56
C PHE A 8 21.04 4.69 12.86
N GLY A 9 20.53 4.77 11.64
CA GLY A 9 20.61 5.97 10.78
C GLY A 9 22.03 6.30 10.30
N SER A 10 22.98 5.35 10.35
CA SER A 10 24.38 5.58 9.94
C SER A 10 24.53 5.91 8.45
N LEU A 11 23.52 5.59 7.63
CA LEU A 11 23.45 5.89 6.20
C LEU A 11 22.42 6.98 5.88
N VAL A 12 22.04 7.81 6.86
CA VAL A 12 21.07 8.91 6.70
C VAL A 12 21.70 10.25 7.04
N PHE A 13 21.51 11.24 6.18
CA PHE A 13 21.89 12.63 6.44
C PHE A 13 20.82 13.28 7.33
N ASP A 14 20.73 12.82 8.55
CA ASP A 14 19.72 13.21 9.54
C ASP A 14 20.10 14.51 10.29
N ASP A 15 19.26 14.93 11.21
CA ASP A 15 19.48 16.15 12.00
C ASP A 15 20.80 16.10 12.81
N ARG A 16 21.25 14.93 13.24
CA ARG A 16 22.53 14.74 13.96
C ARG A 16 23.71 15.02 13.03
N VAL A 17 23.65 14.48 11.82
CA VAL A 17 24.69 14.70 10.78
C VAL A 17 24.66 16.16 10.31
N MET A 18 23.48 16.73 10.08
CA MET A 18 23.35 18.16 9.71
C MET A 18 23.98 19.08 10.75
N LYS A 19 23.70 18.88 12.05
CA LYS A 19 24.32 19.65 13.13
C LYS A 19 25.84 19.51 13.22
N ALA A 20 26.36 18.34 12.88
CA ALA A 20 27.78 18.05 12.94
C ALA A 20 28.56 18.59 11.74
N LYS A 21 27.93 18.63 10.56
CA LYS A 21 28.60 18.95 9.28
C LYS A 21 28.30 20.35 8.76
N LEU A 22 27.18 20.97 9.14
CA LEU A 22 26.82 22.31 8.66
C LEU A 22 27.31 23.40 9.62
N PRO A 23 27.73 24.57 9.10
CA PRO A 23 27.83 25.78 9.91
C PRO A 23 26.50 26.10 10.60
N TYR A 24 26.55 26.64 11.80
CA TYR A 24 25.35 26.83 12.64
C TYR A 24 24.27 27.70 11.97
N ASP A 25 24.66 28.77 11.32
CA ASP A 25 23.77 29.69 10.59
C ASP A 25 23.12 29.01 9.37
N VAL A 26 23.87 28.18 8.63
CA VAL A 26 23.34 27.36 7.54
C VAL A 26 22.33 26.35 8.05
N TYR A 27 22.66 25.66 9.15
CA TYR A 27 21.75 24.70 9.80
C TYR A 27 20.45 25.39 10.22
N VAL A 28 20.52 26.54 10.90
CA VAL A 28 19.32 27.30 11.34
C VAL A 28 18.48 27.75 10.14
N SER A 29 19.12 28.25 9.08
CA SER A 29 18.42 28.68 7.86
C SER A 29 17.72 27.50 7.17
N LEU A 30 18.38 26.34 7.05
CA LEU A 30 17.79 25.13 6.52
C LEU A 30 16.57 24.67 7.35
N LYS A 31 16.72 24.63 8.67
CA LYS A 31 15.62 24.26 9.58
C LYS A 31 14.43 25.21 9.44
N LYS A 32 14.67 26.49 9.31
CA LYS A 32 13.61 27.48 9.06
C LYS A 32 12.86 27.17 7.76
N THR A 33 13.59 26.91 6.67
CA THR A 33 12.96 26.51 5.39
C THR A 33 12.15 25.20 5.51
N MET A 34 12.64 24.22 6.26
CA MET A 34 11.92 22.96 6.50
C MET A 34 10.60 23.13 7.28
N TYR A 35 10.54 24.11 8.18
CA TYR A 35 9.36 24.33 9.05
C TYR A 35 8.40 25.39 8.51
N GLU A 36 8.93 26.48 7.99
CA GLU A 36 8.15 27.64 7.55
C GLU A 36 7.89 27.66 6.04
N GLY A 37 8.66 26.87 5.28
CA GLY A 37 8.69 26.94 3.81
C GLY A 37 9.52 28.12 3.32
N GLY A 38 9.54 28.33 2.02
CA GLY A 38 10.25 29.42 1.37
C GLY A 38 11.37 28.96 0.45
N THR A 39 12.00 29.92 -0.22
CA THR A 39 13.11 29.64 -1.13
C THR A 39 14.41 29.54 -0.32
N LEU A 40 15.15 28.46 -0.55
CA LEU A 40 16.48 28.32 0.03
C LEU A 40 17.47 29.28 -0.66
N ASP A 41 18.23 30.03 0.12
CA ASP A 41 19.31 30.87 -0.40
C ASP A 41 20.37 30.01 -1.11
N THR A 42 20.91 30.52 -2.23
CA THR A 42 21.89 29.76 -3.04
C THR A 42 23.17 29.44 -2.25
N ALA A 43 23.62 30.33 -1.39
CA ALA A 43 24.79 30.08 -0.56
C ALA A 43 24.54 28.98 0.48
N VAL A 44 23.35 28.99 1.09
CA VAL A 44 22.89 27.93 2.01
C VAL A 44 22.79 26.61 1.26
N ALA A 45 22.20 26.60 0.07
CA ALA A 45 22.08 25.39 -0.76
C ALA A 45 23.45 24.79 -1.12
N ASN A 46 24.41 25.63 -1.52
CA ASN A 46 25.78 25.18 -1.81
C ASN A 46 26.45 24.59 -0.58
N ALA A 47 26.36 25.24 0.58
CA ALA A 47 26.93 24.71 1.82
C ALA A 47 26.33 23.37 2.25
N VAL A 48 25.01 23.19 2.04
CA VAL A 48 24.33 21.91 2.32
C VAL A 48 24.78 20.85 1.32
N ALA A 49 24.87 21.18 0.03
CA ALA A 49 25.31 20.24 -1.02
C ALA A 49 26.75 19.75 -0.77
N ASP A 50 27.68 20.68 -0.45
CA ASP A 50 29.04 20.31 -0.10
C ASP A 50 29.14 19.39 1.11
N ALA A 51 28.42 19.72 2.19
CA ALA A 51 28.39 18.88 3.39
C ALA A 51 27.75 17.49 3.13
N MET A 52 26.69 17.41 2.31
CA MET A 52 26.10 16.13 1.88
C MET A 52 27.09 15.29 1.07
N LYS A 53 27.76 15.90 0.08
CA LYS A 53 28.76 15.22 -0.75
C LYS A 53 29.91 14.70 0.11
N GLU A 54 30.52 15.53 0.96
CA GLU A 54 31.60 15.12 1.85
C GLU A 54 31.19 13.94 2.73
N TRP A 55 30.04 14.05 3.38
CA TRP A 55 29.50 12.96 4.18
C TRP A 55 29.26 11.69 3.36
N ALA A 56 28.69 11.82 2.15
CA ALA A 56 28.42 10.68 1.28
C ALA A 56 29.72 10.00 0.81
N VAL A 57 30.73 10.78 0.44
CA VAL A 57 32.05 10.26 0.04
C VAL A 57 32.76 9.57 1.21
N GLU A 58 32.69 10.13 2.43
CA GLU A 58 33.20 9.47 3.66
C GLU A 58 32.54 8.09 3.89
N LYS A 59 31.29 7.93 3.45
CA LYS A 59 30.54 6.66 3.51
C LYS A 59 30.76 5.76 2.27
N GLY A 60 31.61 6.17 1.34
CA GLY A 60 31.98 5.41 0.14
C GLY A 60 31.04 5.60 -1.05
N ALA A 61 30.21 6.63 -1.05
CA ALA A 61 29.40 6.98 -2.21
C ALA A 61 30.24 7.60 -3.31
N THR A 62 29.93 7.28 -4.55
CA THR A 62 30.59 7.80 -5.76
C THR A 62 29.64 8.55 -6.68
N HIS A 63 28.33 8.33 -6.47
CA HIS A 63 27.23 8.87 -7.25
C HIS A 63 26.19 9.51 -6.36
N TYR A 64 25.35 10.36 -6.96
CA TYR A 64 24.10 10.83 -6.38
C TYR A 64 22.94 10.60 -7.33
N THR A 65 21.73 10.62 -6.80
CA THR A 65 20.50 10.56 -7.57
C THR A 65 19.39 11.36 -6.91
N HIS A 66 18.55 12.01 -7.71
CA HIS A 66 17.26 12.47 -7.26
C HIS A 66 16.32 11.27 -7.20
N TRP A 67 15.96 10.90 -5.99
CA TRP A 67 15.09 9.76 -5.71
C TRP A 67 13.65 10.24 -5.55
N PHE A 68 12.73 9.76 -6.41
CA PHE A 68 11.35 10.22 -6.44
C PHE A 68 10.36 9.09 -6.73
N GLN A 69 9.07 9.35 -6.54
CA GLN A 69 7.98 8.38 -6.63
C GLN A 69 7.03 8.76 -7.78
N PRO A 70 7.33 8.39 -9.04
CA PRO A 70 6.48 8.67 -10.19
C PRO A 70 5.16 7.87 -10.11
N LEU A 71 4.26 8.13 -11.06
CA LEU A 71 2.97 7.43 -11.12
C LEU A 71 3.05 5.97 -11.60
N THR A 72 4.26 5.47 -11.84
CA THR A 72 4.52 4.05 -12.20
C THR A 72 4.39 3.07 -11.04
N GLY A 73 4.36 3.57 -9.79
CA GLY A 73 4.32 2.74 -8.58
C GLY A 73 5.68 2.33 -8.05
N SER A 74 6.76 2.50 -8.82
CA SER A 74 8.15 2.26 -8.40
C SER A 74 8.85 3.57 -8.12
N THR A 75 9.96 3.52 -7.37
CA THR A 75 10.87 4.66 -7.23
C THR A 75 11.70 4.84 -8.50
N ALA A 76 12.01 6.09 -8.84
CA ALA A 76 12.82 6.42 -10.00
C ALA A 76 14.16 7.02 -9.56
N GLU A 77 15.20 6.67 -10.30
CA GLU A 77 16.58 7.06 -10.03
C GLU A 77 17.32 7.31 -11.37
N LYS A 78 18.12 8.36 -11.40
CA LYS A 78 19.09 8.61 -12.46
C LYS A 78 20.42 8.94 -11.80
N HIS A 79 21.35 8.01 -11.83
CA HIS A 79 22.62 8.13 -11.11
C HIS A 79 23.60 8.98 -11.91
N ASP A 80 24.02 10.11 -11.33
CA ASP A 80 25.09 10.93 -11.83
C ASP A 80 26.31 10.82 -10.89
N SER A 81 27.54 10.71 -11.43
CA SER A 81 28.72 10.67 -10.60
C SER A 81 29.10 12.07 -10.11
N PHE A 82 29.80 12.13 -8.96
CA PHE A 82 30.31 13.39 -8.44
C PHE A 82 31.51 13.94 -9.24
N ILE A 83 32.02 13.23 -10.26
CA ILE A 83 33.23 13.60 -10.95
C ILE A 83 33.04 14.82 -11.87
N THR A 84 33.97 15.78 -11.76
CA THR A 84 34.10 16.93 -12.66
C THR A 84 35.55 16.96 -13.18
N PRO A 85 35.79 17.22 -14.48
CA PRO A 85 37.16 17.36 -15.02
C PRO A 85 37.88 18.51 -14.34
N SER A 86 39.15 18.28 -13.93
CA SER A 86 40.02 19.35 -13.45
C SER A 86 40.91 19.87 -14.56
N PRO A 87 41.40 21.13 -14.47
CA PRO A 87 42.23 21.76 -15.53
C PRO A 87 43.55 21.05 -15.82
N ASP A 88 44.06 20.25 -14.89
CA ASP A 88 45.28 19.48 -15.01
C ASP A 88 45.13 18.11 -15.69
N GLY A 89 43.88 17.81 -16.16
CA GLY A 89 43.53 16.56 -16.82
C GLY A 89 43.13 15.43 -15.87
N GLY A 90 43.03 15.73 -14.58
CA GLY A 90 42.47 14.84 -13.57
C GLY A 90 40.96 15.02 -13.39
N VAL A 91 40.44 14.55 -12.26
CA VAL A 91 39.06 14.76 -11.85
C VAL A 91 38.97 15.18 -10.38
N ILE A 92 37.98 15.98 -10.06
CA ILE A 92 37.59 16.35 -8.70
C ILE A 92 36.18 15.86 -8.45
N MET A 93 35.74 15.78 -7.19
CA MET A 93 34.36 15.46 -6.82
C MET A 93 33.66 16.74 -6.41
N GLU A 94 32.62 17.09 -7.16
CA GLU A 94 31.79 18.27 -6.93
C GLU A 94 30.31 17.90 -6.85
N PHE A 95 29.57 18.69 -6.10
CA PHE A 95 28.11 18.64 -6.04
C PHE A 95 27.59 20.01 -5.60
N SER A 96 26.90 20.70 -6.48
CA SER A 96 26.47 22.08 -6.27
C SER A 96 25.07 22.17 -5.65
N GLY A 97 24.79 23.31 -5.01
CA GLY A 97 23.43 23.60 -4.53
C GLY A 97 22.39 23.62 -5.64
N LYS A 98 22.78 23.96 -6.88
CA LYS A 98 21.87 23.87 -8.04
C LYS A 98 21.51 22.41 -8.34
N GLU A 99 22.46 21.51 -8.30
CA GLU A 99 22.25 20.07 -8.50
C GLU A 99 21.47 19.44 -7.34
N LEU A 100 21.66 19.93 -6.10
CA LEU A 100 20.88 19.51 -4.96
C LEU A 100 19.40 19.92 -5.10
N ILE A 101 19.14 21.19 -5.44
CA ILE A 101 17.77 21.73 -5.45
C ILE A 101 16.97 21.17 -6.61
N ARG A 102 17.56 21.03 -7.81
CA ARG A 102 16.83 20.72 -9.03
C ARG A 102 17.59 19.77 -9.95
N GLY A 103 16.87 18.76 -10.42
CA GLY A 103 17.28 17.93 -11.56
C GLY A 103 16.36 18.14 -12.76
N GLU A 104 16.84 17.73 -13.94
CA GLU A 104 16.11 17.84 -15.21
C GLU A 104 16.06 16.47 -15.90
N PRO A 105 15.32 15.47 -15.34
CA PRO A 105 15.21 14.17 -15.97
C PRO A 105 14.39 14.23 -17.26
N ASP A 106 14.64 13.27 -18.14
CA ASP A 106 13.75 13.03 -19.29
C ASP A 106 12.41 12.47 -18.80
N ALA A 107 11.36 13.22 -19.03
CA ALA A 107 10.00 12.86 -18.66
C ALA A 107 9.18 12.21 -19.79
N SER A 108 9.79 12.01 -20.98
CA SER A 108 9.07 11.51 -22.17
C SER A 108 8.51 10.10 -21.98
N SER A 109 9.15 9.27 -21.16
CA SER A 109 8.75 7.89 -20.88
C SER A 109 7.84 7.71 -19.67
N PHE A 110 7.61 8.78 -18.87
CA PHE A 110 6.74 8.66 -17.70
C PHE A 110 5.26 8.83 -18.08
N PRO A 111 4.35 8.07 -17.42
CA PRO A 111 2.91 8.25 -17.61
C PRO A 111 2.49 9.68 -17.27
N SER A 112 1.84 10.37 -18.20
CA SER A 112 1.40 11.76 -18.03
C SER A 112 -0.11 11.98 -18.20
N GLY A 113 -0.86 10.97 -18.69
CA GLY A 113 -2.31 11.08 -18.89
C GLY A 113 -2.72 12.35 -19.63
N GLY A 114 -1.98 12.74 -20.68
CA GLY A 114 -2.26 13.94 -21.46
C GLY A 114 -1.76 15.25 -20.85
N LEU A 115 -1.16 15.27 -19.66
CA LEU A 115 -0.58 16.49 -19.07
C LEU A 115 0.60 17.05 -19.86
N ARG A 116 1.28 16.21 -20.62
CA ARG A 116 2.47 16.56 -21.38
C ARG A 116 2.17 16.50 -22.88
N ALA A 117 2.57 17.54 -23.61
CA ALA A 117 2.56 17.48 -25.06
C ALA A 117 3.57 16.44 -25.57
N THR A 118 3.28 15.81 -26.70
CA THR A 118 4.10 14.71 -27.25
C THR A 118 5.56 15.09 -27.48
N PHE A 119 5.84 16.36 -27.80
CA PHE A 119 7.18 16.88 -28.05
C PHE A 119 7.93 17.33 -26.77
N GLU A 120 7.26 17.39 -25.61
CA GLU A 120 7.88 17.77 -24.35
C GLU A 120 8.60 16.55 -23.77
N ALA A 121 9.93 16.67 -23.58
CA ALA A 121 10.74 15.62 -22.98
C ALA A 121 11.22 15.97 -21.56
N ARG A 122 11.30 17.28 -21.22
CA ARG A 122 11.86 17.71 -19.94
C ARG A 122 10.84 17.65 -18.82
N GLY A 123 11.25 17.08 -17.66
CA GLY A 123 10.61 17.25 -16.37
C GLY A 123 11.57 17.89 -15.38
N TYR A 124 11.07 18.16 -14.18
CA TYR A 124 11.87 18.71 -13.09
C TYR A 124 11.71 17.88 -11.84
N THR A 125 12.82 17.58 -11.18
CA THR A 125 12.82 17.14 -9.77
C THR A 125 13.16 18.33 -8.88
N ALA A 126 12.52 18.39 -7.71
CA ALA A 126 12.76 19.42 -6.72
C ALA A 126 13.06 18.78 -5.36
N TRP A 127 14.18 19.14 -4.75
CA TRP A 127 14.57 18.63 -3.44
C TRP A 127 13.48 18.85 -2.39
N ASP A 128 13.16 17.80 -1.63
CA ASP A 128 12.33 17.88 -0.44
C ASP A 128 13.21 17.87 0.82
N PRO A 129 13.50 19.04 1.41
CA PRO A 129 14.33 19.11 2.61
C PRO A 129 13.66 18.51 3.86
N THR A 130 12.36 18.19 3.81
CA THR A 130 11.62 17.60 4.94
C THR A 130 11.78 16.07 5.02
N SER A 131 12.41 15.45 4.00
CA SER A 131 12.81 14.05 4.00
C SER A 131 14.33 13.93 3.89
N HIS A 132 14.92 13.08 4.71
CA HIS A 132 16.38 12.97 4.80
C HIS A 132 16.95 12.25 3.58
N ALA A 133 18.07 12.78 3.05
CA ALA A 133 18.90 12.07 2.08
C ALA A 133 19.56 10.85 2.74
N PHE A 134 19.79 9.81 1.97
CA PHE A 134 20.34 8.55 2.48
C PHE A 134 21.29 7.92 1.46
N ILE A 135 22.11 6.98 1.92
CA ILE A 135 23.03 6.25 1.05
C ILE A 135 22.52 4.83 0.84
N LYS A 136 22.38 4.47 -0.43
CA LYS A 136 22.00 3.14 -0.88
C LYS A 136 22.92 2.72 -2.04
N ASP A 137 23.48 1.53 -2.01
CA ASP A 137 24.34 0.98 -3.08
C ASP A 137 25.46 1.93 -3.51
N LYS A 138 26.13 2.61 -2.57
CA LYS A 138 27.18 3.62 -2.81
C LYS A 138 26.68 4.86 -3.58
N THR A 139 25.41 5.14 -3.53
CA THR A 139 24.78 6.31 -4.15
C THR A 139 24.09 7.16 -3.09
N LEU A 140 24.32 8.46 -3.12
CA LEU A 140 23.56 9.42 -2.32
C LEU A 140 22.17 9.59 -2.96
N CYS A 141 21.13 9.11 -2.31
CA CYS A 141 19.74 9.25 -2.72
C CYS A 141 19.13 10.49 -2.06
N ILE A 142 18.66 11.43 -2.87
CA ILE A 142 18.08 12.70 -2.41
C ILE A 142 16.58 12.66 -2.69
N PRO A 143 15.71 12.61 -1.65
CA PRO A 143 14.27 12.63 -1.85
C PRO A 143 13.79 13.90 -2.53
N THR A 144 13.04 13.75 -3.62
CA THR A 144 12.56 14.86 -4.45
C THR A 144 11.10 14.69 -4.84
N ALA A 145 10.44 15.82 -5.12
CA ALA A 145 9.23 15.89 -5.90
C ALA A 145 9.55 15.81 -7.39
N PHE A 146 8.55 15.46 -8.23
CA PHE A 146 8.69 15.39 -9.69
C PHE A 146 7.49 16.03 -10.37
N CYS A 147 7.75 16.93 -11.33
CA CYS A 147 6.72 17.61 -12.10
C CYS A 147 7.04 17.67 -13.59
N SER A 148 6.01 17.94 -14.39
CA SER A 148 6.11 18.20 -15.82
C SER A 148 6.85 19.51 -16.12
N TYR A 149 7.12 19.78 -17.40
CA TYR A 149 7.64 21.07 -17.87
C TYR A 149 6.70 22.23 -17.49
N GLY A 150 5.39 22.00 -17.51
CA GLY A 150 4.37 22.97 -17.10
C GLY A 150 4.21 23.16 -15.60
N GLY A 151 4.83 22.30 -14.79
CA GLY A 151 4.78 22.37 -13.32
C GLY A 151 3.71 21.48 -12.67
N GLU A 152 2.95 20.70 -13.44
CA GLU A 152 1.98 19.74 -12.88
C GLU A 152 2.71 18.57 -12.21
N ALA A 153 2.18 18.15 -11.06
CA ALA A 153 2.75 17.03 -10.32
C ALA A 153 2.58 15.70 -11.07
N LEU A 154 3.70 15.04 -11.38
CA LEU A 154 3.76 13.72 -12.00
C LEU A 154 4.20 12.62 -11.01
N ASP A 155 4.15 12.93 -9.72
CA ASP A 155 4.56 12.06 -8.64
C ASP A 155 3.45 11.84 -7.61
N LYS A 156 3.74 11.02 -6.60
CA LYS A 156 2.86 10.78 -5.46
C LYS A 156 3.22 11.67 -4.26
N LYS A 157 4.45 12.20 -4.18
CA LYS A 157 4.95 12.98 -3.06
C LYS A 157 4.39 14.40 -3.02
N THR A 158 4.33 15.09 -4.15
CA THR A 158 3.82 16.47 -4.20
C THR A 158 2.39 16.60 -3.66
N PRO A 159 1.42 15.77 -4.09
CA PRO A 159 0.08 15.80 -3.50
C PRO A 159 0.08 15.45 -2.00
N LEU A 160 0.93 14.54 -1.55
CA LEU A 160 1.05 14.20 -0.14
C LEU A 160 1.46 15.41 0.70
N LEU A 161 2.51 16.12 0.29
CA LEU A 161 2.98 17.33 0.97
C LEU A 161 1.89 18.42 0.98
N ARG A 162 1.21 18.63 -0.17
CA ARG A 162 0.07 19.59 -0.28
C ARG A 162 -1.06 19.21 0.68
N SER A 163 -1.41 17.92 0.79
CA SER A 163 -2.46 17.44 1.69
C SER A 163 -2.10 17.63 3.17
N MET A 164 -0.84 17.41 3.53
CA MET A 164 -0.33 17.65 4.89
C MET A 164 -0.40 19.14 5.25
N GLN A 165 -0.09 20.04 4.32
CA GLN A 165 -0.21 21.48 4.51
C GLN A 165 -1.68 21.90 4.69
N ALA A 166 -2.60 21.36 3.87
CA ALA A 166 -4.02 21.63 3.98
C ALA A 166 -4.57 21.20 5.35
N LEU A 167 -4.21 19.99 5.79
CA LEU A 167 -4.60 19.44 7.09
C LEU A 167 -4.04 20.28 8.23
N ASN A 168 -2.75 20.61 8.20
CA ASN A 168 -2.11 21.50 9.20
C ASN A 168 -2.85 22.82 9.33
N LYS A 169 -3.12 23.49 8.20
CA LYS A 169 -3.81 24.79 8.17
C LYS A 169 -5.17 24.74 8.86
N GLN A 170 -5.99 23.76 8.55
CA GLN A 170 -7.35 23.69 9.12
C GLN A 170 -7.35 23.22 10.57
N THR A 171 -6.43 22.30 10.92
CA THR A 171 -6.28 21.87 12.31
C THR A 171 -5.84 23.01 13.22
N LEU A 172 -4.89 23.84 12.79
CA LEU A 172 -4.45 25.02 13.59
C LEU A 172 -5.58 26.03 13.82
N ARG A 173 -6.48 26.23 12.85
CA ARG A 173 -7.68 27.08 13.06
C ARG A 173 -8.53 26.56 14.20
N VAL A 174 -8.82 25.27 14.18
CA VAL A 174 -9.63 24.60 15.23
C VAL A 174 -8.91 24.65 16.59
N LEU A 175 -7.60 24.35 16.65
CA LEU A 175 -6.85 24.35 17.90
C LEU A 175 -6.79 25.72 18.59
N LYS A 176 -6.75 26.80 17.80
CA LYS A 176 -6.83 28.17 18.35
C LYS A 176 -8.14 28.42 19.11
N LEU A 177 -9.25 27.83 18.65
CA LEU A 177 -10.55 27.93 19.35
C LEU A 177 -10.55 27.22 20.71
N PHE A 178 -9.67 26.23 20.87
CA PHE A 178 -9.41 25.58 22.16
C PHE A 178 -8.31 26.23 23.00
N GLY A 179 -7.82 27.43 22.61
CA GLY A 179 -6.77 28.14 23.30
C GLY A 179 -5.37 27.54 23.22
N MET A 180 -5.11 26.68 22.19
CA MET A 180 -3.81 26.05 21.96
C MET A 180 -2.95 26.93 21.04
N ASP A 181 -2.61 28.14 21.45
CA ASP A 181 -1.85 29.11 20.64
C ASP A 181 -0.36 28.80 20.54
N ASP A 182 0.14 27.96 21.42
CA ASP A 182 1.53 27.46 21.44
C ASP A 182 1.84 26.46 20.31
N VAL A 183 0.83 25.78 19.77
CA VAL A 183 0.98 24.85 18.67
C VAL A 183 1.24 25.60 17.36
N LYS A 184 2.34 25.28 16.69
CA LYS A 184 2.73 25.89 15.41
C LYS A 184 2.53 24.94 14.22
N ILE A 185 2.65 23.63 14.47
CA ILE A 185 2.56 22.62 13.40
C ILE A 185 1.78 21.41 13.90
N VAL A 186 0.88 20.92 13.05
CA VAL A 186 0.23 19.62 13.23
C VAL A 186 0.60 18.71 12.05
N ARG A 187 0.97 17.47 12.35
CA ARG A 187 1.40 16.50 11.36
C ARG A 187 0.57 15.24 11.45
N PRO A 188 0.16 14.66 10.31
CA PRO A 188 -0.30 13.28 10.29
C PRO A 188 0.88 12.34 10.56
N LEU A 189 0.70 11.42 11.49
CA LEU A 189 1.64 10.35 11.80
C LEU A 189 1.11 9.06 11.21
N VAL A 190 2.00 8.30 10.55
CA VAL A 190 1.64 7.09 9.81
C VAL A 190 2.61 5.97 10.14
N GLY A 191 2.09 4.74 10.29
CA GLY A 191 2.86 3.51 10.44
C GLY A 191 2.20 2.41 9.60
N PRO A 192 2.72 2.10 8.41
CA PRO A 192 2.18 1.02 7.58
C PRO A 192 2.76 -0.33 8.02
N GLU A 193 1.90 -1.31 8.25
CA GLU A 193 2.26 -2.70 8.53
C GLU A 193 2.41 -3.42 7.18
N GLN A 194 3.64 -3.82 6.80
CA GLN A 194 3.93 -4.39 5.48
C GLN A 194 3.85 -5.91 5.51
N GLU A 195 2.81 -6.47 4.91
CA GLU A 195 2.72 -7.91 4.64
C GLU A 195 3.43 -8.28 3.33
N TYR A 196 3.97 -9.50 3.26
CA TYR A 196 4.68 -10.02 2.09
C TYR A 196 4.77 -11.54 2.11
N PHE A 197 5.03 -12.15 0.94
CA PHE A 197 5.35 -13.57 0.83
C PHE A 197 6.82 -13.78 0.51
N LEU A 198 7.38 -14.89 0.99
CA LEU A 198 8.72 -15.36 0.64
C LEU A 198 8.63 -16.73 -0.04
N VAL A 199 9.19 -16.83 -1.24
CA VAL A 199 9.29 -18.08 -1.98
C VAL A 199 10.75 -18.38 -2.34
N ASP A 200 11.08 -19.65 -2.55
CA ASP A 200 12.40 -20.06 -2.97
C ASP A 200 12.69 -19.56 -4.39
N ARG A 201 13.87 -18.97 -4.60
CA ARG A 201 14.30 -18.40 -5.89
C ARG A 201 14.28 -19.44 -7.00
N ALA A 202 14.73 -20.66 -6.72
CA ALA A 202 14.79 -21.72 -7.73
C ALA A 202 13.38 -22.19 -8.18
N MET A 203 12.36 -21.98 -7.33
CA MET A 203 10.97 -22.25 -7.70
C MET A 203 10.36 -21.06 -8.46
N PHE A 204 10.64 -19.85 -8.02
CA PHE A 204 10.18 -18.62 -8.70
C PHE A 204 10.68 -18.56 -10.16
N ASP A 205 11.95 -18.82 -10.40
CA ASP A 205 12.57 -18.72 -11.72
C ASP A 205 12.02 -19.73 -12.76
N LYS A 206 11.18 -20.69 -12.32
CA LYS A 206 10.49 -21.67 -13.17
C LYS A 206 9.03 -21.30 -13.46
N ARG A 207 8.57 -20.12 -13.08
CA ARG A 207 7.17 -19.71 -13.26
C ARG A 207 7.07 -18.35 -13.93
N GLU A 208 6.64 -18.35 -15.18
CA GLU A 208 6.48 -17.11 -15.97
C GLU A 208 5.45 -16.16 -15.34
N ASP A 209 4.37 -16.68 -14.77
CA ASP A 209 3.34 -15.87 -14.11
C ASP A 209 3.89 -15.11 -12.89
N LEU A 210 4.76 -15.72 -12.08
CA LEU A 210 5.43 -15.03 -10.98
C LEU A 210 6.42 -13.98 -11.49
N MET A 211 7.16 -14.27 -12.56
CA MET A 211 8.14 -13.33 -13.13
C MET A 211 7.49 -12.11 -13.78
N PHE A 212 6.40 -12.28 -14.52
CA PHE A 212 5.77 -11.20 -15.27
C PHE A 212 4.66 -10.49 -14.51
N CYS A 213 3.91 -11.21 -13.66
CA CYS A 213 2.72 -10.69 -12.99
C CYS A 213 2.89 -10.56 -11.46
N GLY A 214 3.93 -11.16 -10.87
CA GLY A 214 4.13 -11.19 -9.42
C GLY A 214 3.12 -12.07 -8.67
N ARG A 215 2.24 -12.77 -9.39
CA ARG A 215 1.24 -13.71 -8.85
C ARG A 215 1.13 -14.97 -9.71
N THR A 216 0.64 -16.04 -9.10
CA THR A 216 0.30 -17.27 -9.83
C THR A 216 -1.02 -17.09 -10.57
N LEU A 217 -1.04 -17.47 -11.87
CA LEU A 217 -2.24 -17.47 -12.70
C LEU A 217 -2.90 -18.85 -12.75
N PHE A 218 -2.12 -19.89 -12.46
CA PHE A 218 -2.54 -21.28 -12.32
C PHE A 218 -2.04 -21.86 -11.01
N GLY A 219 -2.72 -22.85 -10.46
CA GLY A 219 -2.28 -23.61 -9.31
C GLY A 219 -3.43 -24.27 -8.56
N ALA A 220 -3.38 -25.58 -8.46
CA ALA A 220 -4.30 -26.37 -7.66
C ALA A 220 -3.93 -26.28 -6.19
N MET A 221 -4.93 -26.10 -5.32
CA MET A 221 -4.72 -26.11 -3.87
C MET A 221 -4.15 -27.46 -3.40
N PRO A 222 -3.06 -27.45 -2.59
CA PRO A 222 -2.53 -28.65 -1.98
C PRO A 222 -3.48 -29.18 -0.90
N PRO A 223 -3.25 -30.43 -0.41
CA PRO A 223 -4.06 -31.01 0.67
C PRO A 223 -4.04 -30.21 1.98
N LYS A 224 -3.01 -29.42 2.20
CA LYS A 224 -2.89 -28.49 3.34
C LYS A 224 -2.67 -27.07 2.81
N GLY A 225 -3.54 -26.15 3.22
CA GLY A 225 -3.38 -24.70 3.05
C GLY A 225 -3.11 -24.02 4.39
N GLN A 226 -4.03 -23.14 4.80
CA GLN A 226 -3.95 -22.37 6.06
C GLN A 226 -4.96 -22.83 7.14
N GLU A 227 -5.63 -23.98 6.94
CA GLU A 227 -6.78 -24.42 7.73
C GLU A 227 -6.44 -24.68 9.22
N MET A 228 -5.19 -24.91 9.53
CA MET A 228 -4.73 -25.23 10.89
C MET A 228 -4.28 -24.00 11.67
N ASP A 229 -4.16 -22.83 11.05
CA ASP A 229 -3.61 -21.59 11.62
C ASP A 229 -2.22 -21.75 12.25
N ASP A 230 -1.52 -22.83 11.87
CA ASP A 230 -0.25 -23.24 12.46
C ASP A 230 0.98 -22.45 11.95
N HIS A 231 0.80 -21.64 10.90
CA HIS A 231 1.84 -20.73 10.43
C HIS A 231 1.87 -19.45 11.27
N TYR A 232 0.72 -18.80 11.49
CA TYR A 232 0.62 -17.57 12.26
C TYR A 232 1.17 -17.72 13.70
N PHE A 233 0.79 -18.79 14.38
CA PHE A 233 1.25 -19.10 15.74
C PHE A 233 2.52 -19.98 15.78
N GLY A 234 3.12 -20.27 14.63
CA GLY A 234 4.32 -21.08 14.51
C GLY A 234 5.62 -20.29 14.77
N ALA A 235 6.70 -21.00 15.01
CA ALA A 235 8.02 -20.40 15.05
C ALA A 235 8.43 -19.93 13.64
N ILE A 236 9.16 -18.83 13.58
CA ILE A 236 9.78 -18.35 12.32
C ILE A 236 10.82 -19.38 11.88
N LYS A 237 10.74 -19.79 10.62
CA LYS A 237 11.66 -20.78 10.04
C LYS A 237 13.08 -20.22 9.98
N PRO A 238 14.15 -21.02 10.17
CA PRO A 238 15.52 -20.54 10.28
C PRO A 238 15.96 -19.62 9.14
N ARG A 239 15.73 -20.03 7.89
CA ARG A 239 16.12 -19.24 6.71
C ARG A 239 15.34 -17.91 6.61
N VAL A 240 14.11 -17.89 7.07
CA VAL A 240 13.29 -16.67 7.16
C VAL A 240 13.79 -15.76 8.28
N ALA A 241 14.16 -16.32 9.41
CA ALA A 241 14.74 -15.56 10.54
C ALA A 241 16.08 -14.89 10.16
N GLU A 242 16.93 -15.57 9.39
CA GLU A 242 18.16 -14.99 8.86
C GLU A 242 17.86 -13.82 7.89
N PHE A 243 16.90 -14.00 7.00
CA PHE A 243 16.43 -12.92 6.12
C PHE A 243 15.91 -11.72 6.93
N MET A 244 15.05 -11.95 7.92
CA MET A 244 14.46 -10.90 8.74
C MET A 244 15.54 -10.14 9.54
N ALA A 245 16.54 -10.84 10.08
CA ALA A 245 17.66 -10.24 10.81
C ALA A 245 18.48 -9.30 9.90
N ASP A 246 18.85 -9.75 8.71
CA ASP A 246 19.57 -8.94 7.75
C ASP A 246 18.73 -7.76 7.23
N LEU A 247 17.44 -7.98 7.02
CA LEU A 247 16.51 -6.93 6.61
C LEU A 247 16.43 -5.82 7.66
N ASN A 248 16.28 -6.19 8.93
CA ASN A 248 16.24 -5.23 10.03
C ASN A 248 17.53 -4.41 10.11
N GLU A 249 18.69 -5.04 9.97
CA GLU A 249 19.99 -4.35 10.01
C GLU A 249 20.11 -3.32 8.88
N GLU A 250 19.74 -3.68 7.65
CA GLU A 250 19.77 -2.76 6.51
C GLU A 250 18.77 -1.60 6.71
N LEU A 251 17.55 -1.88 7.16
CA LEU A 251 16.54 -0.87 7.41
C LEU A 251 16.94 0.08 8.56
N TRP A 252 17.51 -0.42 9.63
CA TRP A 252 17.97 0.42 10.73
C TRP A 252 19.12 1.35 10.32
N LYS A 253 20.07 0.88 9.50
CA LYS A 253 21.11 1.76 8.91
C LYS A 253 20.50 2.90 8.09
N LEU A 254 19.38 2.65 7.43
CA LEU A 254 18.61 3.62 6.63
C LEU A 254 17.61 4.44 7.46
N GLY A 255 17.63 4.31 8.79
CA GLY A 255 16.79 5.10 9.69
C GLY A 255 15.33 4.65 9.76
N VAL A 256 14.97 3.53 9.13
CA VAL A 256 13.63 2.95 9.22
C VAL A 256 13.44 2.30 10.58
N LEU A 257 12.40 2.69 11.30
CA LEU A 257 12.08 2.19 12.64
C LEU A 257 11.37 0.82 12.58
N ALA A 258 11.91 -0.16 11.83
CA ALA A 258 11.41 -1.52 11.80
C ALA A 258 11.44 -2.13 13.21
N LYS A 259 10.32 -2.64 13.70
CA LYS A 259 10.18 -3.07 15.10
C LYS A 259 9.59 -4.45 15.26
N THR A 260 8.53 -4.77 14.54
CA THR A 260 7.81 -6.02 14.70
C THR A 260 7.94 -6.85 13.43
N GLU A 261 8.20 -8.13 13.60
CA GLU A 261 8.22 -9.12 12.54
C GLU A 261 7.58 -10.41 13.05
N HIS A 262 6.76 -11.03 12.22
CA HIS A 262 6.13 -12.31 12.54
C HIS A 262 5.62 -13.03 11.28
N ASN A 263 5.16 -14.26 11.46
CA ASN A 263 4.44 -15.00 10.44
C ASN A 263 3.00 -14.48 10.31
N GLU A 264 2.48 -14.45 9.09
CA GLU A 264 1.07 -14.21 8.80
C GLU A 264 0.28 -15.52 8.61
N VAL A 265 -1.03 -15.43 8.33
CA VAL A 265 -1.93 -16.59 8.32
C VAL A 265 -1.63 -17.53 7.18
N ALA A 266 -1.39 -17.00 5.96
CA ALA A 266 -1.09 -17.86 4.82
C ALA A 266 0.31 -18.48 4.92
N PRO A 267 0.49 -19.73 4.48
CA PRO A 267 1.83 -20.31 4.39
C PRO A 267 2.78 -19.44 3.55
N ALA A 268 4.00 -19.28 4.01
CA ALA A 268 5.04 -18.41 3.43
C ALA A 268 4.75 -16.89 3.50
N GLN A 269 3.72 -16.45 4.23
CA GLN A 269 3.40 -15.06 4.44
C GLN A 269 3.97 -14.54 5.76
N HIS A 270 4.44 -13.29 5.74
CA HIS A 270 5.10 -12.62 6.88
C HIS A 270 4.70 -11.15 6.90
N GLU A 271 4.96 -10.49 8.04
CA GLU A 271 4.72 -9.06 8.23
C GLU A 271 5.93 -8.37 8.86
N LEU A 272 6.14 -7.12 8.47
CA LEU A 272 7.02 -6.17 9.13
C LEU A 272 6.24 -4.90 9.47
N ALA A 273 6.23 -4.52 10.75
CA ALA A 273 5.58 -3.31 11.22
C ALA A 273 6.61 -2.32 11.79
N PRO A 274 6.68 -1.08 11.26
CA PRO A 274 7.52 -0.01 11.79
C PRO A 274 6.82 0.76 12.90
N ILE A 275 7.61 1.49 13.70
CA ILE A 275 7.08 2.58 14.53
C ILE A 275 6.64 3.71 13.59
N PHE A 276 5.49 4.32 13.88
CA PHE A 276 4.94 5.43 13.10
C PHE A 276 5.84 6.68 13.12
N THR A 277 5.85 7.42 12.02
CA THR A 277 6.51 8.72 11.83
C THR A 277 5.63 9.64 11.01
N THR A 278 6.12 10.84 10.65
CA THR A 278 5.34 11.76 9.80
C THR A 278 5.01 11.12 8.45
N ALA A 279 3.83 11.39 7.92
CA ALA A 279 3.32 10.72 6.72
C ALA A 279 4.27 10.81 5.52
N ASN A 280 4.98 11.93 5.35
CA ASN A 280 5.99 12.09 4.31
C ASN A 280 7.16 11.09 4.47
N ILE A 281 7.77 11.07 5.66
CA ILE A 281 8.88 10.15 5.97
C ILE A 281 8.41 8.70 5.95
N ALA A 282 7.24 8.39 6.53
CA ALA A 282 6.68 7.05 6.51
C ALA A 282 6.47 6.52 5.08
N THR A 283 6.05 7.40 4.16
CA THR A 283 5.87 7.03 2.75
C THR A 283 7.20 6.72 2.07
N ASP A 284 8.21 7.56 2.25
CA ASP A 284 9.56 7.31 1.72
C ASP A 284 10.16 6.03 2.33
N HIS A 285 10.05 5.86 3.64
CA HIS A 285 10.52 4.66 4.33
C HIS A 285 9.82 3.38 3.85
N ASN A 286 8.51 3.43 3.57
CA ASN A 286 7.79 2.26 3.06
C ASN A 286 8.23 1.88 1.65
N GLN A 287 8.44 2.86 0.75
CA GLN A 287 8.99 2.60 -0.58
C GLN A 287 10.39 1.97 -0.50
N LEU A 288 11.22 2.53 0.36
CA LEU A 288 12.57 2.01 0.60
C LEU A 288 12.53 0.60 1.21
N THR A 289 11.63 0.35 2.16
CA THR A 289 11.42 -0.97 2.78
C THR A 289 11.07 -2.03 1.73
N MET A 290 10.13 -1.74 0.82
CA MET A 290 9.75 -2.66 -0.25
C MET A 290 10.91 -2.98 -1.19
N GLU A 291 11.77 -2.02 -1.48
CA GLU A 291 12.96 -2.23 -2.30
C GLU A 291 14.00 -3.07 -1.57
N VAL A 292 14.31 -2.74 -0.31
CA VAL A 292 15.30 -3.44 0.51
C VAL A 292 14.87 -4.89 0.76
N MET A 293 13.57 -5.15 1.02
CA MET A 293 13.03 -6.51 1.15
C MET A 293 13.38 -7.39 -0.04
N LYS A 294 13.18 -6.89 -1.27
CA LYS A 294 13.51 -7.64 -2.50
C LYS A 294 15.00 -7.91 -2.62
N LYS A 295 15.84 -6.92 -2.31
CA LYS A 295 17.30 -7.05 -2.36
C LYS A 295 17.85 -8.04 -1.33
N VAL A 296 17.38 -7.95 -0.10
CA VAL A 296 17.80 -8.86 0.98
C VAL A 296 17.30 -10.28 0.70
N ALA A 297 16.04 -10.45 0.26
CA ALA A 297 15.53 -11.78 -0.13
C ALA A 297 16.42 -12.45 -1.18
N ALA A 298 16.86 -11.70 -2.18
CA ALA A 298 17.75 -12.22 -3.22
C ALA A 298 19.10 -12.73 -2.66
N ARG A 299 19.67 -12.07 -1.64
CA ARG A 299 20.90 -12.51 -0.95
C ARG A 299 20.72 -13.87 -0.26
N HIS A 300 19.50 -14.15 0.24
CA HIS A 300 19.13 -15.41 0.89
C HIS A 300 18.61 -16.49 -0.08
N GLY A 301 18.72 -16.27 -1.40
CA GLY A 301 18.15 -17.18 -2.39
C GLY A 301 16.63 -17.27 -2.33
N LEU A 302 15.99 -16.20 -1.86
CA LEU A 302 14.54 -16.03 -1.77
C LEU A 302 14.06 -14.94 -2.74
N VAL A 303 12.76 -14.92 -3.00
CA VAL A 303 12.07 -13.82 -3.68
C VAL A 303 10.96 -13.31 -2.76
N CYS A 304 10.94 -12.01 -2.53
CA CYS A 304 9.89 -11.33 -1.80
C CYS A 304 8.78 -10.91 -2.77
N LEU A 305 7.59 -11.49 -2.61
CA LEU A 305 6.41 -11.16 -3.39
C LEU A 305 5.59 -10.13 -2.62
N LEU A 306 5.36 -8.98 -3.25
CA LEU A 306 4.55 -7.88 -2.72
C LEU A 306 3.19 -7.76 -3.41
N HIS A 307 2.87 -8.66 -4.34
CA HIS A 307 1.54 -8.70 -4.95
C HIS A 307 0.48 -8.99 -3.87
N GLU A 308 -0.69 -8.39 -3.99
CA GLU A 308 -1.77 -8.47 -3.01
C GLU A 308 -2.38 -9.88 -2.90
N LYS A 309 -2.32 -10.66 -3.98
CA LYS A 309 -2.86 -12.03 -4.03
C LYS A 309 -1.94 -12.95 -4.85
N PRO A 310 -0.75 -13.31 -4.32
CA PRO A 310 0.17 -14.18 -5.06
C PRO A 310 -0.38 -15.58 -5.26
N PHE A 311 -1.19 -16.07 -4.33
CA PHE A 311 -1.79 -17.41 -4.35
C PHE A 311 -3.30 -17.30 -4.14
N ASP A 312 -4.06 -17.97 -4.99
CA ASP A 312 -5.51 -18.07 -4.81
C ASP A 312 -5.87 -19.04 -3.67
N GLY A 313 -7.01 -18.83 -3.02
CA GLY A 313 -7.52 -19.70 -1.96
C GLY A 313 -6.87 -19.52 -0.58
N VAL A 314 -5.87 -18.65 -0.41
CA VAL A 314 -5.27 -18.31 0.89
C VAL A 314 -5.32 -16.79 1.11
N ASN A 315 -4.97 -16.31 2.31
CA ASN A 315 -4.90 -14.88 2.59
C ASN A 315 -4.02 -14.14 1.58
N GLY A 316 -4.41 -12.92 1.26
CA GLY A 316 -3.61 -11.97 0.49
C GLY A 316 -2.82 -11.04 1.41
N SER A 317 -1.96 -10.22 0.83
CA SER A 317 -1.11 -9.26 1.54
C SER A 317 -1.59 -7.83 1.34
N GLY A 318 -1.63 -7.07 2.42
CA GLY A 318 -1.95 -5.65 2.44
C GLY A 318 -0.94 -4.84 3.23
N LYS A 319 -1.34 -3.60 3.53
CA LYS A 319 -0.71 -2.71 4.52
C LYS A 319 -1.80 -2.13 5.37
N HIS A 320 -1.75 -2.34 6.67
CA HIS A 320 -2.61 -1.60 7.56
C HIS A 320 -2.00 -0.22 7.79
N ASN A 321 -2.60 0.81 7.20
CA ASN A 321 -2.11 2.17 7.30
C ASN A 321 -2.63 2.82 8.59
N ASN A 322 -1.86 2.72 9.66
CA ASN A 322 -2.16 3.39 10.93
C ASN A 322 -1.96 4.88 10.78
N TRP A 323 -3.00 5.68 11.03
CA TRP A 323 -3.01 7.12 10.84
C TRP A 323 -3.48 7.85 12.09
N SER A 324 -2.78 8.91 12.47
CA SER A 324 -3.11 9.75 13.62
C SER A 324 -2.68 11.21 13.37
N LEU A 325 -3.07 12.12 14.26
CA LEU A 325 -2.70 13.54 14.21
C LEU A 325 -1.95 13.94 15.48
N CYS A 326 -0.78 14.57 15.32
CA CYS A 326 0.04 15.03 16.44
C CYS A 326 0.51 16.46 16.26
N THR A 327 0.46 17.24 17.33
CA THR A 327 1.03 18.59 17.40
C THR A 327 2.56 18.53 17.56
N ASP A 328 3.25 19.62 17.24
CA ASP A 328 4.68 19.79 17.52
C ASP A 328 4.99 19.85 19.03
N THR A 329 3.98 20.08 19.87
CA THR A 329 4.07 19.99 21.34
C THR A 329 3.88 18.57 21.87
N GLY A 330 3.69 17.57 20.99
CA GLY A 330 3.57 16.15 21.36
C GLY A 330 2.16 15.68 21.74
N VAL A 331 1.13 16.49 21.50
CA VAL A 331 -0.26 16.11 21.79
C VAL A 331 -0.87 15.33 20.63
N ASN A 332 -1.28 14.08 20.88
CA ASN A 332 -2.08 13.30 19.93
C ASN A 332 -3.55 13.73 20.04
N LEU A 333 -4.10 14.23 18.92
CA LEU A 333 -5.46 14.79 18.86
C LEU A 333 -6.56 13.71 18.83
N LEU A 334 -6.20 12.47 18.53
CA LEU A 334 -7.10 11.30 18.53
C LEU A 334 -6.98 10.47 19.81
N LYS A 335 -6.30 10.98 20.85
CA LYS A 335 -6.23 10.30 22.14
C LYS A 335 -7.45 10.65 22.98
N PRO A 336 -8.33 9.68 23.31
CA PRO A 336 -9.58 9.94 24.04
C PRO A 336 -9.35 10.38 25.50
N GLY A 337 -8.24 9.93 26.11
CA GLY A 337 -8.00 10.11 27.54
C GLY A 337 -8.83 9.15 28.39
N ASP A 338 -8.84 9.37 29.71
CA ASP A 338 -9.55 8.51 30.66
C ASP A 338 -11.07 8.72 30.66
N THR A 339 -11.52 9.87 30.18
CA THR A 339 -12.94 10.27 30.11
C THR A 339 -13.28 10.78 28.70
N PRO A 340 -13.42 9.89 27.68
CA PRO A 340 -13.65 10.28 26.29
C PRO A 340 -14.84 11.21 26.10
N HIS A 341 -15.95 10.97 26.83
CA HIS A 341 -17.18 11.77 26.77
C HIS A 341 -17.04 13.21 27.27
N GLN A 342 -15.99 13.52 28.04
CA GLN A 342 -15.69 14.89 28.53
C GLN A 342 -14.59 15.58 27.71
N ASN A 343 -13.92 14.86 26.80
CA ASN A 343 -12.84 15.40 25.99
C ASN A 343 -13.41 16.00 24.69
N ALA A 344 -13.94 17.22 24.78
CA ALA A 344 -14.59 17.90 23.66
C ALA A 344 -13.68 18.05 22.44
N ARG A 345 -12.36 18.30 22.65
CA ARG A 345 -11.39 18.35 21.56
C ARG A 345 -11.29 17.00 20.84
N PHE A 346 -11.10 15.92 21.58
CA PHE A 346 -11.06 14.57 21.00
C PHE A 346 -12.35 14.27 20.21
N LEU A 347 -13.50 14.57 20.79
CA LEU A 347 -14.80 14.33 20.14
C LEU A 347 -14.95 15.12 18.85
N LEU A 348 -14.47 16.36 18.79
CA LEU A 348 -14.49 17.16 17.57
C LEU A 348 -13.63 16.51 16.48
N PHE A 349 -12.39 16.09 16.80
CA PHE A 349 -11.52 15.42 15.83
C PHE A 349 -12.05 14.05 15.42
N LEU A 350 -12.64 13.28 16.33
CA LEU A 350 -13.33 12.02 16.01
C LEU A 350 -14.48 12.26 15.03
N CYS A 351 -15.34 13.25 15.29
CA CYS A 351 -16.43 13.64 14.41
C CYS A 351 -15.93 14.11 13.04
N ALA A 352 -14.83 14.87 12.99
CA ALA A 352 -14.24 15.31 11.73
C ALA A 352 -13.77 14.13 10.86
N VAL A 353 -13.20 13.09 11.48
CA VAL A 353 -12.82 11.87 10.77
C VAL A 353 -14.05 11.07 10.31
N ILE A 354 -15.07 10.93 11.17
CA ILE A 354 -16.32 10.22 10.81
C ILE A 354 -16.98 10.90 9.61
N GLN A 355 -17.14 12.23 9.65
CA GLN A 355 -17.68 13.00 8.53
C GLN A 355 -16.84 12.87 7.27
N ALA A 356 -15.52 13.00 7.38
CA ALA A 356 -14.60 12.87 6.25
C ALA A 356 -14.71 11.52 5.54
N VAL A 357 -14.79 10.44 6.32
CA VAL A 357 -14.89 9.08 5.77
C VAL A 357 -16.28 8.86 5.16
N ASP A 358 -17.34 9.37 5.75
CA ASP A 358 -18.69 9.23 5.20
C ASP A 358 -18.88 10.05 3.90
N ASP A 359 -18.47 11.31 3.89
CA ASP A 359 -18.63 12.20 2.75
C ASP A 359 -17.74 11.79 1.55
N TYR A 360 -16.56 11.23 1.84
CA TYR A 360 -15.52 10.91 0.85
C TYR A 360 -15.12 9.44 0.84
N GLN A 361 -16.04 8.51 1.18
CA GLN A 361 -15.81 7.06 1.12
C GLN A 361 -15.36 6.59 -0.28
N ASP A 362 -15.85 7.24 -1.32
CA ASP A 362 -15.44 7.02 -2.70
C ASP A 362 -13.94 7.31 -2.92
N LEU A 363 -13.43 8.43 -2.40
CA LEU A 363 -12.00 8.77 -2.48
C LEU A 363 -11.13 7.78 -1.70
N LEU A 364 -11.57 7.34 -0.53
CA LEU A 364 -10.85 6.33 0.23
C LEU A 364 -10.80 5.00 -0.53
N ARG A 365 -11.93 4.55 -1.10
CA ARG A 365 -11.96 3.31 -1.88
C ARG A 365 -11.10 3.40 -3.15
N LEU A 366 -11.21 4.49 -3.91
CA LEU A 366 -10.41 4.65 -5.13
C LEU A 366 -8.90 4.81 -4.86
N SER A 367 -8.52 5.28 -3.67
CA SER A 367 -7.11 5.46 -3.32
C SER A 367 -6.32 4.15 -3.22
N VAL A 368 -7.03 3.02 -3.15
CA VAL A 368 -6.52 1.66 -3.04
C VAL A 368 -7.01 0.77 -4.20
N ALA A 369 -7.55 1.38 -5.26
CA ALA A 369 -8.11 0.69 -6.41
C ALA A 369 -7.00 0.36 -7.41
N THR A 370 -6.61 -0.91 -7.45
CA THR A 370 -5.65 -1.50 -8.39
C THR A 370 -6.11 -2.88 -8.81
N ALA A 371 -5.67 -3.36 -9.97
CA ALA A 371 -6.03 -4.69 -10.46
C ALA A 371 -5.65 -5.79 -9.45
N SER A 372 -4.48 -5.68 -8.83
CA SER A 372 -3.97 -6.63 -7.85
C SER A 372 -4.78 -6.63 -6.55
N ASN A 373 -5.16 -5.44 -6.05
CA ASN A 373 -5.91 -5.31 -4.81
C ASN A 373 -7.38 -5.71 -4.96
N ASP A 374 -7.96 -5.61 -6.17
CA ASP A 374 -9.32 -6.12 -6.47
C ASP A 374 -9.42 -7.63 -6.24
N HIS A 375 -8.32 -8.39 -6.39
CA HIS A 375 -8.27 -9.82 -6.08
C HIS A 375 -8.23 -10.12 -4.58
N ARG A 376 -7.78 -9.17 -3.75
CA ARG A 376 -7.62 -9.35 -2.31
C ARG A 376 -8.88 -8.96 -1.52
N LEU A 377 -9.52 -7.84 -1.86
CA LEU A 377 -10.61 -7.27 -1.06
C LEU A 377 -11.83 -8.19 -0.97
N GLY A 378 -12.43 -8.26 0.23
CA GLY A 378 -13.71 -8.92 0.49
C GLY A 378 -13.64 -10.34 1.04
N ALA A 379 -12.45 -10.89 1.30
CA ALA A 379 -12.28 -12.22 1.90
C ALA A 379 -10.91 -12.39 2.58
N ASN A 380 -10.78 -13.41 3.43
CA ASN A 380 -9.49 -13.82 4.01
C ASN A 380 -8.74 -12.65 4.70
N GLU A 381 -9.37 -12.03 5.69
CA GLU A 381 -8.87 -10.87 6.47
C GLU A 381 -8.73 -9.55 5.70
N ALA A 382 -9.01 -9.52 4.40
CA ALA A 382 -9.09 -8.27 3.66
C ALA A 382 -10.51 -7.66 3.76
N PRO A 383 -10.65 -6.36 4.06
CA PRO A 383 -11.96 -5.75 4.25
C PRO A 383 -12.79 -5.73 2.95
N PRO A 384 -14.13 -5.65 3.04
CA PRO A 384 -14.98 -5.50 1.88
C PRO A 384 -14.80 -4.12 1.22
N ALA A 385 -15.30 -3.99 -0.02
CA ALA A 385 -15.25 -2.74 -0.77
C ALA A 385 -16.12 -1.61 -0.18
N VAL A 386 -17.10 -1.93 0.66
CA VAL A 386 -17.91 -0.95 1.40
C VAL A 386 -17.06 -0.37 2.52
N VAL A 387 -16.79 0.93 2.47
CA VAL A 387 -16.07 1.62 3.53
C VAL A 387 -17.00 1.84 4.72
N SER A 388 -16.57 1.37 5.90
CA SER A 388 -17.25 1.59 7.19
C SER A 388 -16.22 1.82 8.29
N ILE A 389 -16.66 2.42 9.40
CA ILE A 389 -15.81 2.74 10.55
C ILE A 389 -16.17 1.83 11.72
N PHE A 390 -15.17 1.16 12.29
CA PHE A 390 -15.29 0.47 13.58
C PHE A 390 -14.78 1.40 14.70
N LEU A 391 -15.58 1.61 15.74
CA LEU A 391 -15.26 2.44 16.90
C LEU A 391 -15.17 1.63 18.21
N GLY A 392 -15.75 0.45 18.26
CA GLY A 392 -15.92 -0.34 19.47
C GLY A 392 -17.09 0.13 20.33
N ASP A 393 -17.39 -0.63 21.37
CA ASP A 393 -18.61 -0.46 22.17
C ASP A 393 -18.60 0.85 22.98
N GLU A 394 -17.47 1.21 23.59
CA GLU A 394 -17.38 2.39 24.46
C GLU A 394 -17.60 3.68 23.68
N LEU A 395 -16.87 3.91 22.58
CA LEU A 395 -17.04 5.13 21.80
C LEU A 395 -18.41 5.18 21.12
N THR A 396 -18.94 4.05 20.68
CA THR A 396 -20.29 4.00 20.12
C THR A 396 -21.32 4.42 21.18
N ALA A 397 -21.21 3.92 22.40
CA ALA A 397 -22.10 4.31 23.51
C ALA A 397 -21.95 5.82 23.89
N VAL A 398 -20.74 6.36 23.82
CA VAL A 398 -20.50 7.80 24.00
C VAL A 398 -21.21 8.61 22.92
N LEU A 399 -21.06 8.24 21.65
CA LEU A 399 -21.73 8.92 20.54
C LEU A 399 -23.27 8.80 20.64
N ASP A 400 -23.79 7.65 21.04
CA ASP A 400 -25.23 7.43 21.25
C ASP A 400 -25.78 8.32 22.37
N ALA A 401 -25.05 8.49 23.46
CA ALA A 401 -25.41 9.37 24.56
C ALA A 401 -25.47 10.84 24.13
N ILE A 402 -24.45 11.28 23.38
CA ILE A 402 -24.39 12.67 22.84
C ILE A 402 -25.55 12.91 21.84
N GLU A 403 -25.80 11.95 20.95
CA GLU A 403 -26.88 12.04 19.95
C GLU A 403 -28.24 12.27 20.62
N LYS A 404 -28.49 11.57 21.73
CA LYS A 404 -29.74 11.60 22.49
C LYS A 404 -29.82 12.67 23.57
N ASP A 405 -28.75 13.46 23.72
CA ASP A 405 -28.58 14.40 24.83
C ASP A 405 -28.78 13.76 26.21
N ALA A 406 -28.28 12.53 26.36
CA ALA A 406 -28.41 11.69 27.54
C ALA A 406 -27.07 11.58 28.30
N PRO A 407 -27.12 11.45 29.66
CA PRO A 407 -25.90 11.26 30.43
C PRO A 407 -25.22 9.93 30.08
N TYR A 408 -23.92 9.95 29.85
CA TYR A 408 -23.11 8.75 29.71
C TYR A 408 -22.68 8.24 31.09
N THR A 409 -23.02 7.01 31.41
CA THR A 409 -22.77 6.41 32.73
C THR A 409 -21.46 5.61 32.85
N GLY A 410 -20.67 5.56 31.77
CA GLY A 410 -19.41 4.81 31.70
C GLY A 410 -19.60 3.31 31.43
N THR A 411 -18.56 2.67 30.90
CA THR A 411 -18.44 1.21 30.85
C THR A 411 -17.54 0.74 31.99
N GLU A 412 -17.98 -0.31 32.73
CA GLU A 412 -17.13 -0.88 33.78
C GLU A 412 -15.84 -1.46 33.19
N LYS A 413 -14.70 -1.03 33.76
CA LYS A 413 -13.40 -1.61 33.39
C LYS A 413 -13.34 -3.04 33.88
N ILE A 414 -13.36 -3.99 32.95
CA ILE A 414 -13.32 -5.43 33.26
C ILE A 414 -11.87 -5.82 33.60
N VAL A 415 -11.65 -6.30 34.82
CA VAL A 415 -10.37 -6.88 35.24
C VAL A 415 -10.34 -8.35 34.84
N MET A 416 -9.46 -8.68 33.89
CA MET A 416 -9.26 -10.07 33.45
C MET A 416 -8.54 -10.89 34.51
N LYS A 417 -9.11 -12.04 34.84
CA LYS A 417 -8.55 -13.06 35.74
C LYS A 417 -8.48 -14.38 34.97
N LEU A 418 -7.29 -14.80 34.60
CA LEU A 418 -7.09 -16.02 33.80
C LEU A 418 -7.23 -17.34 34.60
N GLY A 419 -7.63 -17.27 35.88
CA GLY A 419 -7.92 -18.45 36.69
C GLY A 419 -6.71 -19.10 37.38
N ALA A 420 -5.49 -18.83 36.94
CA ALA A 420 -4.27 -19.29 37.61
C ALA A 420 -3.71 -18.18 38.49
N HIS A 421 -3.42 -18.50 39.76
CA HIS A 421 -2.99 -17.52 40.77
C HIS A 421 -1.63 -16.86 40.47
N VAL A 422 -0.78 -17.53 39.69
CA VAL A 422 0.54 -17.05 39.27
C VAL A 422 0.48 -16.06 38.09
N LEU A 423 -0.66 -15.97 37.40
CA LEU A 423 -0.82 -15.07 36.24
C LEU A 423 -1.23 -13.65 36.69
N PRO A 424 -0.64 -12.60 36.12
CA PRO A 424 -0.99 -11.24 36.46
C PRO A 424 -2.44 -10.92 36.06
N ARG A 425 -3.08 -10.07 36.86
CA ARG A 425 -4.37 -9.48 36.52
C ARG A 425 -4.14 -8.22 35.72
N PHE A 426 -4.90 -8.00 34.67
CA PHE A 426 -4.83 -6.79 33.87
C PHE A 426 -6.22 -6.31 33.50
N VAL A 427 -6.35 -5.03 33.19
CA VAL A 427 -7.60 -4.44 32.72
C VAL A 427 -7.74 -4.76 31.24
N ARG A 428 -8.90 -5.28 30.84
CA ARG A 428 -9.24 -5.52 29.44
C ARG A 428 -9.36 -4.19 28.73
N ASP A 429 -8.80 -4.08 27.51
CA ASP A 429 -9.04 -2.95 26.64
C ASP A 429 -10.52 -2.85 26.30
N THR A 430 -11.05 -1.63 26.21
CA THR A 430 -12.44 -1.35 25.86
C THR A 430 -12.70 -1.45 24.35
N THR A 431 -11.65 -1.50 23.55
CA THR A 431 -11.71 -1.71 22.09
C THR A 431 -11.06 -3.04 21.72
N ASP A 432 -11.78 -3.85 20.94
CA ASP A 432 -11.22 -5.02 20.25
C ASP A 432 -10.89 -4.63 18.80
N ARG A 433 -10.02 -5.39 18.13
CA ARG A 433 -9.73 -5.21 16.70
C ARG A 433 -10.82 -5.93 15.89
N ASN A 434 -11.53 -5.19 15.04
CA ASN A 434 -12.43 -5.80 14.07
C ASN A 434 -11.66 -6.06 12.77
N ARG A 435 -11.26 -7.32 12.55
CA ARG A 435 -10.47 -7.74 11.38
C ARG A 435 -11.21 -7.54 10.06
N THR A 436 -12.52 -7.38 10.07
CA THR A 436 -13.34 -7.20 8.87
C THR A 436 -13.64 -5.74 8.55
N SER A 437 -13.28 -4.81 9.44
CA SER A 437 -13.54 -3.39 9.24
C SER A 437 -12.50 -2.74 8.31
N PRO A 438 -12.93 -1.98 7.30
CA PRO A 438 -12.03 -1.24 6.42
C PRO A 438 -11.27 -0.11 7.14
N PHE A 439 -11.89 0.51 8.15
CA PHE A 439 -11.36 1.65 8.87
C PHE A 439 -11.70 1.54 10.36
N ALA A 440 -10.71 1.21 11.18
CA ALA A 440 -10.90 0.88 12.58
C ALA A 440 -10.20 1.86 13.51
N PHE A 441 -10.89 2.32 14.57
CA PHE A 441 -10.27 3.08 15.65
C PHE A 441 -9.57 2.13 16.64
N THR A 442 -8.28 2.33 16.88
CA THR A 442 -7.45 1.46 17.71
C THR A 442 -6.82 2.21 18.91
N GLY A 443 -7.64 2.97 19.62
CA GLY A 443 -7.30 3.63 20.89
C GLY A 443 -6.78 5.07 20.79
N ASN A 444 -5.92 5.39 19.83
CA ASN A 444 -5.42 6.76 19.60
C ASN A 444 -5.11 7.06 18.14
N ARG A 445 -5.60 6.22 17.23
CA ARG A 445 -5.36 6.27 15.80
C ARG A 445 -6.44 5.49 15.06
N PHE A 446 -6.54 5.71 13.76
CA PHE A 446 -7.31 4.89 12.84
C PHE A 446 -6.38 4.00 12.02
N GLU A 447 -6.82 2.78 11.78
CA GLU A 447 -6.18 1.79 10.95
C GLU A 447 -6.98 1.62 9.66
N PHE A 448 -6.43 2.07 8.53
CA PHE A 448 -7.02 1.87 7.21
C PHE A 448 -6.46 0.59 6.60
N ARG A 449 -7.30 -0.44 6.51
CA ARG A 449 -6.92 -1.83 6.23
C ARG A 449 -6.99 -2.23 4.75
N MET A 450 -7.45 -1.32 3.88
CA MET A 450 -7.71 -1.63 2.48
C MET A 450 -6.49 -1.49 1.57
N VAL A 451 -5.38 -0.91 2.02
CA VAL A 451 -4.20 -0.64 1.18
C VAL A 451 -3.54 -1.94 0.75
N GLY A 452 -3.23 -2.08 -0.54
CA GLY A 452 -2.52 -3.22 -1.08
C GLY A 452 -1.05 -3.28 -0.68
N SER A 453 -0.49 -4.49 -0.61
CA SER A 453 0.91 -4.70 -0.21
C SER A 453 1.91 -4.03 -1.15
N SER A 454 1.66 -4.00 -2.46
CA SER A 454 2.52 -3.34 -3.44
C SER A 454 2.26 -1.84 -3.59
N ASP A 455 1.14 -1.33 -3.06
CA ASP A 455 0.73 0.05 -3.23
C ASP A 455 1.59 1.03 -2.42
N SER A 456 1.75 2.25 -2.94
CA SER A 456 2.27 3.36 -2.14
C SER A 456 1.20 3.88 -1.19
N ILE A 457 1.55 4.08 0.08
CA ILE A 457 0.66 4.67 1.07
C ILE A 457 0.37 6.16 0.82
N ALA A 458 1.04 6.80 -0.14
CA ALA A 458 0.81 8.21 -0.44
C ALA A 458 -0.64 8.49 -0.83
N CYS A 459 -1.23 7.68 -1.73
CA CYS A 459 -2.58 7.93 -2.25
C CYS A 459 -3.65 7.94 -1.16
N CYS A 460 -3.68 6.93 -0.30
CA CYS A 460 -4.66 6.85 0.78
C CYS A 460 -4.49 7.99 1.79
N ASN A 461 -3.24 8.34 2.13
CA ASN A 461 -2.97 9.45 3.03
C ASN A 461 -3.31 10.82 2.42
N VAL A 462 -3.12 11.02 1.11
CA VAL A 462 -3.57 12.23 0.41
C VAL A 462 -5.08 12.40 0.55
N MET A 463 -5.85 11.35 0.25
CA MET A 463 -7.31 11.42 0.30
C MET A 463 -7.82 11.61 1.73
N LEU A 464 -7.30 10.82 2.69
CA LEU A 464 -7.70 10.94 4.10
C LEU A 464 -7.35 12.32 4.69
N ASN A 465 -6.11 12.79 4.50
CA ASN A 465 -5.67 14.10 4.99
C ASN A 465 -6.55 15.23 4.44
N THR A 466 -6.88 15.19 3.15
CA THR A 466 -7.64 16.25 2.50
C THR A 466 -9.11 16.22 2.91
N ALA A 467 -9.71 15.03 3.02
CA ALA A 467 -11.08 14.87 3.48
C ALA A 467 -11.25 15.35 4.94
N VAL A 468 -10.30 15.00 5.82
CA VAL A 468 -10.32 15.50 7.21
C VAL A 468 -10.07 17.01 7.26
N ALA A 469 -9.18 17.54 6.41
CA ALA A 469 -8.98 18.99 6.29
C ALA A 469 -10.27 19.71 5.86
N GLU A 470 -11.06 19.12 4.98
CA GLU A 470 -12.35 19.69 4.55
C GLU A 470 -13.37 19.72 5.70
N SER A 471 -13.52 18.62 6.44
CA SER A 471 -14.40 18.59 7.62
C SER A 471 -13.96 19.64 8.66
N LEU A 472 -12.67 19.73 8.96
CA LEU A 472 -12.13 20.72 9.90
C LEU A 472 -12.30 22.16 9.40
N ARG A 473 -12.21 22.39 8.08
CA ARG A 473 -12.51 23.71 7.48
C ARG A 473 -13.95 24.12 7.75
N GLN A 474 -14.90 23.20 7.49
CA GLN A 474 -16.32 23.47 7.72
C GLN A 474 -16.58 23.77 9.20
N TYR A 475 -15.98 23.01 10.10
CA TYR A 475 -16.11 23.23 11.55
C TYR A 475 -15.50 24.58 11.98
N ALA A 476 -14.31 24.89 11.48
CA ALA A 476 -13.68 26.17 11.79
C ALA A 476 -14.52 27.36 11.27
N ASP A 477 -15.03 27.28 10.02
CA ASP A 477 -15.85 28.33 9.41
C ASP A 477 -17.15 28.62 10.19
N GLU A 478 -17.68 27.62 10.89
CA GLU A 478 -18.86 27.74 11.76
C GLU A 478 -18.49 28.24 13.16
N LEU A 479 -17.51 27.58 13.80
CA LEU A 479 -17.16 27.85 15.18
C LEU A 479 -16.46 29.21 15.39
N GLU A 480 -15.71 29.71 14.42
CA GLU A 480 -15.08 31.02 14.42
C GLU A 480 -16.12 32.17 14.46
N LYS A 481 -17.36 31.91 14.06
CA LYS A 481 -18.47 32.92 14.04
C LYS A 481 -19.40 32.82 15.24
N ALA A 482 -19.20 31.83 16.11
CA ALA A 482 -20.09 31.58 17.24
C ALA A 482 -19.77 32.51 18.40
N ASP A 483 -20.78 33.18 18.93
CA ASP A 483 -20.66 34.00 20.17
C ASP A 483 -20.50 33.09 21.41
N ASP A 484 -21.14 31.91 21.40
CA ASP A 484 -21.00 30.85 22.41
C ASP A 484 -20.29 29.64 21.79
N PHE A 485 -19.00 29.51 21.99
CA PHE A 485 -18.17 28.42 21.44
C PHE A 485 -18.59 27.06 21.98
N GLU A 486 -18.85 26.95 23.30
CA GLU A 486 -19.18 25.66 23.92
C GLU A 486 -20.52 25.13 23.42
N GLY A 487 -21.55 25.97 23.39
CA GLY A 487 -22.88 25.62 22.88
C GLY A 487 -22.86 25.27 21.37
N ALA A 488 -22.11 26.03 20.57
CA ALA A 488 -21.92 25.78 19.14
C ALA A 488 -21.17 24.46 18.90
N LEU A 489 -20.13 24.21 19.68
CA LEU A 489 -19.35 22.96 19.59
C LEU A 489 -20.21 21.73 19.92
N HIS A 490 -20.99 21.79 21.01
CA HIS A 490 -21.91 20.72 21.38
C HIS A 490 -22.93 20.44 20.25
N THR A 491 -23.55 21.49 19.73
CA THR A 491 -24.52 21.40 18.62
C THR A 491 -23.89 20.82 17.36
N LEU A 492 -22.67 21.24 17.01
CA LEU A 492 -21.93 20.76 15.86
C LEU A 492 -21.62 19.25 15.99
N ILE A 493 -21.10 18.81 17.14
CA ILE A 493 -20.81 17.40 17.40
C ILE A 493 -22.09 16.56 17.30
N GLN A 494 -23.17 16.99 17.96
CA GLN A 494 -24.46 16.27 17.94
C GLN A 494 -25.03 16.16 16.51
N ARG A 495 -25.01 17.25 15.75
CA ARG A 495 -25.45 17.28 14.36
C ARG A 495 -24.61 16.34 13.49
N THR A 496 -23.27 16.39 13.63
CA THR A 496 -22.37 15.53 12.87
C THR A 496 -22.64 14.05 13.14
N ILE A 497 -22.82 13.67 14.39
CA ILE A 497 -23.14 12.29 14.76
C ILE A 497 -24.46 11.88 14.08
N ARG A 498 -25.52 12.65 14.20
CA ARG A 498 -26.82 12.34 13.58
C ARG A 498 -26.74 12.16 12.08
N THR A 499 -25.94 12.94 11.40
CA THR A 499 -25.82 12.93 9.93
C THR A 499 -24.94 11.78 9.44
N HIS A 500 -23.78 11.54 10.11
CA HIS A 500 -22.71 10.68 9.58
C HIS A 500 -22.55 9.36 10.31
N LYS A 501 -23.30 9.10 11.38
CA LYS A 501 -23.25 7.81 12.12
C LYS A 501 -23.57 6.60 11.24
N ARG A 502 -24.22 6.80 10.09
CA ARG A 502 -24.53 5.74 9.12
C ARG A 502 -23.31 4.96 8.66
N ILE A 503 -22.09 5.56 8.70
CA ILE A 503 -20.82 4.92 8.30
C ILE A 503 -20.26 4.01 9.41
N VAL A 504 -20.73 4.18 10.67
CA VAL A 504 -20.23 3.42 11.82
C VAL A 504 -20.86 2.03 11.85
N PHE A 505 -20.01 1.01 11.89
CA PHE A 505 -20.42 -0.40 11.98
C PHE A 505 -19.42 -1.23 12.78
N ASN A 506 -19.89 -1.87 13.85
CA ASN A 506 -19.06 -2.67 14.75
C ASN A 506 -19.21 -4.19 14.54
N GLY A 507 -20.00 -4.61 13.56
CA GLY A 507 -20.28 -6.01 13.28
C GLY A 507 -19.33 -6.67 12.29
N ASN A 508 -19.71 -7.85 11.80
CA ASN A 508 -18.93 -8.60 10.80
C ASN A 508 -19.10 -7.99 9.40
N GLY A 509 -18.05 -7.37 8.87
CA GLY A 509 -18.06 -6.74 7.54
C GLY A 509 -18.19 -7.71 6.37
N TYR A 510 -17.99 -9.03 6.58
CA TYR A 510 -18.15 -10.06 5.54
C TYR A 510 -19.59 -10.56 5.39
N ASP A 511 -20.48 -10.19 6.31
CA ASP A 511 -21.87 -10.63 6.25
C ASP A 511 -22.58 -10.00 5.05
N ASP A 512 -23.22 -10.83 4.21
CA ASP A 512 -24.01 -10.35 3.08
C ASP A 512 -25.16 -9.45 3.54
N ALA A 513 -25.74 -9.70 4.73
CA ALA A 513 -26.76 -8.87 5.33
C ALA A 513 -26.22 -7.46 5.64
N TRP A 514 -24.94 -7.34 6.04
CA TRP A 514 -24.31 -6.04 6.21
C TRP A 514 -24.15 -5.30 4.87
N ILE A 515 -23.69 -5.98 3.83
CA ILE A 515 -23.52 -5.36 2.51
C ILE A 515 -24.86 -4.85 1.98
N GLU A 516 -25.92 -5.62 2.19
CA GLU A 516 -27.27 -5.21 1.81
C GLU A 516 -27.77 -4.01 2.65
N GLU A 517 -27.62 -4.04 3.97
CA GLU A 517 -27.95 -2.91 4.86
C GLU A 517 -27.16 -1.66 4.49
N ALA A 518 -25.83 -1.78 4.33
CA ALA A 518 -24.94 -0.67 4.00
C ALA A 518 -25.38 0.04 2.72
N THR A 519 -25.68 -0.72 1.67
CA THR A 519 -25.98 -0.17 0.35
C THR A 519 -27.43 0.29 0.23
N LYS A 520 -28.42 -0.55 0.63
CA LYS A 520 -29.84 -0.28 0.40
C LYS A 520 -30.49 0.58 1.49
N VAL A 521 -30.01 0.50 2.73
CA VAL A 521 -30.60 1.22 3.88
C VAL A 521 -29.79 2.45 4.23
N ARG A 522 -28.46 2.30 4.37
CA ARG A 522 -27.57 3.39 4.79
C ARG A 522 -27.07 4.24 3.62
N GLY A 523 -27.25 3.79 2.37
CA GLY A 523 -26.80 4.52 1.17
C GLY A 523 -25.28 4.64 1.03
N LEU A 524 -24.52 3.67 1.57
CA LEU A 524 -23.08 3.59 1.40
C LEU A 524 -22.72 3.00 0.03
N LEU A 525 -21.56 3.36 -0.47
CA LEU A 525 -21.09 2.89 -1.77
C LEU A 525 -20.45 1.50 -1.67
N ASN A 526 -20.69 0.65 -2.66
CA ASN A 526 -20.02 -0.64 -2.83
C ASN A 526 -19.28 -0.66 -4.19
N LEU A 527 -18.13 -0.01 -4.25
CA LEU A 527 -17.30 0.09 -5.44
C LEU A 527 -16.34 -1.12 -5.48
N ARG A 528 -16.84 -2.22 -6.01
CA ARG A 528 -16.18 -3.54 -5.90
C ARG A 528 -14.88 -3.61 -6.69
N THR A 529 -14.82 -2.94 -7.84
CA THR A 529 -13.69 -3.04 -8.77
C THR A 529 -13.05 -1.69 -9.04
N THR A 530 -11.83 -1.72 -9.53
CA THR A 530 -11.09 -0.53 -9.92
C THR A 530 -11.82 0.32 -10.98
N PRO A 531 -12.39 -0.26 -12.07
CA PRO A 531 -13.21 0.50 -13.02
C PRO A 531 -14.44 1.16 -12.42
N ASP A 532 -15.04 0.59 -11.36
CA ASP A 532 -16.16 1.20 -10.65
C ASP A 532 -15.72 2.39 -9.79
N ALA A 533 -14.54 2.33 -9.21
CA ALA A 533 -14.07 3.31 -8.24
C ALA A 533 -13.41 4.54 -8.88
N LEU A 534 -12.57 4.35 -9.89
CA LEU A 534 -11.73 5.42 -10.45
C LEU A 534 -12.49 6.61 -11.04
N PRO A 535 -13.67 6.46 -11.67
CA PRO A 535 -14.44 7.62 -12.17
C PRO A 535 -14.81 8.65 -11.10
N TYR A 536 -14.91 8.23 -9.83
CA TYR A 536 -15.19 9.14 -8.72
C TYR A 536 -14.07 10.16 -8.47
N LEU A 537 -12.85 9.92 -8.97
CA LEU A 537 -11.75 10.88 -8.87
C LEU A 537 -12.10 12.22 -9.56
N THR A 538 -12.88 12.16 -10.62
CA THR A 538 -13.32 13.33 -11.40
C THR A 538 -14.76 13.75 -11.09
N ALA A 539 -15.39 13.17 -10.06
CA ALA A 539 -16.72 13.60 -9.61
C ALA A 539 -16.69 15.04 -9.07
N ALA A 540 -17.69 15.85 -9.40
CA ALA A 540 -17.71 17.28 -9.11
C ALA A 540 -17.39 17.63 -7.65
N LYS A 541 -17.99 16.92 -6.67
CA LYS A 541 -17.73 17.14 -5.23
C LYS A 541 -16.26 16.91 -4.87
N ASN A 542 -15.64 15.91 -5.47
CA ASN A 542 -14.26 15.52 -5.19
C ASN A 542 -13.26 16.48 -5.84
N VAL A 543 -13.53 16.88 -7.09
CA VAL A 543 -12.76 17.92 -7.80
C VAL A 543 -12.82 19.23 -7.00
N GLU A 544 -14.01 19.65 -6.58
CA GLU A 544 -14.19 20.88 -5.80
C GLU A 544 -13.39 20.86 -4.49
N MET A 545 -13.46 19.77 -3.73
CA MET A 545 -12.75 19.62 -2.46
C MET A 545 -11.22 19.62 -2.67
N LEU A 546 -10.72 18.79 -3.59
CA LEU A 546 -9.27 18.62 -3.83
C LEU A 546 -8.63 19.89 -4.42
N THR A 547 -9.34 20.64 -5.26
CA THR A 547 -8.88 21.91 -5.83
C THR A 547 -8.96 23.04 -4.83
N ARG A 548 -10.02 23.09 -3.99
CA ARG A 548 -10.16 24.07 -2.90
C ARG A 548 -8.97 24.03 -1.93
N HIS A 549 -8.53 22.85 -1.58
CA HIS A 549 -7.36 22.63 -0.73
C HIS A 549 -6.03 22.71 -1.48
N LYS A 550 -6.04 22.95 -2.79
CA LYS A 550 -4.85 23.03 -3.65
C LYS A 550 -3.98 21.76 -3.62
N VAL A 551 -4.60 20.62 -3.38
CA VAL A 551 -3.91 19.32 -3.37
C VAL A 551 -3.68 18.83 -4.79
N TYR A 552 -4.71 18.97 -5.63
CA TYR A 552 -4.63 18.71 -7.06
C TYR A 552 -5.26 19.85 -7.87
N SER A 553 -4.80 20.03 -9.09
CA SER A 553 -5.55 20.74 -10.12
C SER A 553 -6.57 19.79 -10.80
N GLU A 554 -7.59 20.33 -11.45
CA GLU A 554 -8.54 19.52 -12.21
C GLU A 554 -7.84 18.69 -13.31
N THR A 555 -6.83 19.27 -13.95
CA THR A 555 -6.03 18.62 -14.99
C THR A 555 -5.23 17.44 -14.40
N GLU A 556 -4.61 17.62 -13.24
CA GLU A 556 -3.92 16.54 -12.53
C GLU A 556 -4.86 15.39 -12.15
N LEU A 557 -6.11 15.67 -11.74
CA LEU A 557 -7.12 14.65 -11.42
C LEU A 557 -7.54 13.83 -12.63
N LYS A 558 -7.85 14.51 -13.74
CA LYS A 558 -8.21 13.85 -15.02
C LYS A 558 -7.09 12.94 -15.51
N SER A 559 -5.86 13.45 -15.50
CA SER A 559 -4.67 12.68 -15.88
C SER A 559 -4.49 11.43 -15.02
N ARG A 560 -4.62 11.55 -13.70
CA ARG A 560 -4.46 10.40 -12.79
C ARG A 560 -5.55 9.34 -12.97
N CYS A 561 -6.78 9.76 -13.23
CA CYS A 561 -7.87 8.84 -13.54
C CYS A 561 -7.53 8.01 -14.79
N GLU A 562 -7.10 8.66 -15.86
CA GLU A 562 -6.70 8.02 -17.11
C GLU A 562 -5.50 7.07 -16.91
N ILE A 563 -4.44 7.52 -16.21
CA ILE A 563 -3.25 6.69 -15.93
C ILE A 563 -3.63 5.44 -15.12
N ASN A 564 -4.44 5.57 -14.10
CA ASN A 564 -4.81 4.43 -13.24
C ASN A 564 -5.69 3.41 -13.98
N LEU A 565 -6.63 3.87 -14.81
CA LEU A 565 -7.42 3.00 -15.69
C LEU A 565 -6.53 2.29 -16.72
N ASP A 566 -5.58 3.01 -17.30
CA ASP A 566 -4.62 2.46 -18.26
C ASP A 566 -3.71 1.42 -17.61
N ASN A 567 -3.26 1.68 -16.39
CA ASN A 567 -2.49 0.71 -15.60
C ASN A 567 -3.31 -0.56 -15.30
N TYR A 568 -4.59 -0.39 -14.88
CA TYR A 568 -5.49 -1.53 -14.64
C TYR A 568 -5.61 -2.43 -15.87
N ARG A 569 -5.95 -1.84 -17.03
CA ARG A 569 -6.16 -2.60 -18.27
C ARG A 569 -4.88 -3.26 -18.76
N LYS A 570 -3.73 -2.59 -18.65
CA LYS A 570 -2.42 -3.15 -19.05
C LYS A 570 -1.99 -4.30 -18.14
N THR A 571 -2.22 -4.19 -16.84
CA THR A 571 -1.91 -5.26 -15.89
C THR A 571 -2.69 -6.53 -16.22
N VAL A 572 -4.01 -6.45 -16.33
CA VAL A 572 -4.84 -7.62 -16.64
C VAL A 572 -4.55 -8.17 -18.05
N HIS A 573 -4.24 -7.28 -19.01
CA HIS A 573 -3.84 -7.71 -20.35
C HIS A 573 -2.54 -8.53 -20.34
N ILE A 574 -1.52 -8.12 -19.57
CA ILE A 574 -0.27 -8.87 -19.41
C ILE A 574 -0.56 -10.24 -18.77
N GLU A 575 -1.38 -10.26 -17.71
CA GLU A 575 -1.79 -11.52 -17.06
C GLU A 575 -2.50 -12.47 -18.04
N ALA A 576 -3.46 -11.98 -18.80
CA ALA A 576 -4.20 -12.77 -19.77
C ALA A 576 -3.28 -13.35 -20.88
N LYS A 577 -2.35 -12.55 -21.39
CA LYS A 577 -1.35 -13.04 -22.36
C LYS A 577 -0.43 -14.08 -21.75
N THR A 578 0.03 -13.89 -20.53
CA THR A 578 0.86 -14.87 -19.82
C THR A 578 0.09 -16.18 -19.61
N MET A 579 -1.21 -16.12 -19.26
CA MET A 579 -2.05 -17.32 -19.18
C MET A 579 -2.12 -18.08 -20.50
N LEU A 580 -2.31 -17.38 -21.62
CA LEU A 580 -2.36 -18.00 -22.94
C LEU A 580 -1.04 -18.67 -23.30
N ASP A 581 0.08 -18.01 -23.03
CA ASP A 581 1.41 -18.56 -23.31
C ASP A 581 1.67 -19.82 -22.50
N MET A 582 1.48 -19.78 -21.18
CA MET A 582 1.63 -20.93 -20.28
C MET A 582 0.66 -22.08 -20.62
N ALA A 583 -0.61 -21.79 -20.93
CA ALA A 583 -1.58 -22.82 -21.27
C ALA A 583 -1.19 -23.56 -22.54
N ARG A 584 -0.79 -22.86 -23.62
CA ARG A 584 -0.48 -23.42 -24.93
C ARG A 584 0.90 -24.05 -25.03
N ARG A 585 1.90 -23.47 -24.37
CA ARG A 585 3.31 -23.88 -24.52
C ARG A 585 3.80 -24.79 -23.41
N GLU A 586 3.13 -24.80 -22.26
CA GLU A 586 3.56 -25.60 -21.12
C GLU A 586 2.48 -26.59 -20.68
N ILE A 587 1.25 -26.16 -20.36
CA ILE A 587 0.22 -27.02 -19.77
C ILE A 587 -0.31 -28.03 -20.79
N LEU A 588 -0.80 -27.60 -21.94
CA LEU A 588 -1.34 -28.51 -22.97
C LEU A 588 -0.31 -29.56 -23.41
N PRO A 589 0.96 -29.22 -23.72
CA PRO A 589 1.98 -30.19 -23.98
C PRO A 589 2.23 -31.20 -22.85
N ALA A 590 2.23 -30.74 -21.59
CA ALA A 590 2.42 -31.63 -20.44
C ALA A 590 1.24 -32.61 -20.26
N VAL A 591 0.01 -32.12 -20.41
CA VAL A 591 -1.22 -32.94 -20.34
C VAL A 591 -1.20 -34.03 -21.42
N THR A 592 -0.89 -33.63 -22.65
CA THR A 592 -0.84 -34.55 -23.80
C THR A 592 0.26 -35.59 -23.62
N ALA A 593 1.49 -35.19 -23.26
CA ALA A 593 2.62 -36.09 -23.06
C ALA A 593 2.35 -37.11 -21.95
N TYR A 594 1.65 -36.72 -20.88
CA TYR A 594 1.28 -37.68 -19.83
C TYR A 594 0.17 -38.63 -20.27
N ALA A 595 -0.82 -38.18 -21.04
CA ALA A 595 -1.83 -39.06 -21.67
C ALA A 595 -1.21 -40.06 -22.59
N ASP A 596 -0.24 -39.67 -23.42
CA ASP A 596 0.53 -40.59 -24.31
C ASP A 596 1.33 -41.61 -23.50
N THR A 597 1.95 -41.19 -22.39
CA THR A 597 2.67 -42.14 -21.51
C THR A 597 1.73 -43.20 -20.93
N LEU A 598 0.54 -42.83 -20.52
CA LEU A 598 -0.50 -43.77 -20.05
C LEU A 598 -0.97 -44.71 -21.19
N ALA A 599 -1.20 -44.16 -22.39
CA ALA A 599 -1.64 -44.93 -23.54
C ALA A 599 -0.62 -45.99 -23.96
N LEU A 600 0.67 -45.64 -24.00
CA LEU A 600 1.77 -46.58 -24.24
C LEU A 600 1.80 -47.68 -23.16
N GLY A 601 1.66 -47.30 -21.89
CA GLY A 601 1.60 -48.24 -20.76
C GLY A 601 0.42 -49.20 -20.84
N VAL A 602 -0.78 -48.73 -21.20
CA VAL A 602 -1.96 -49.58 -21.42
C VAL A 602 -1.73 -50.60 -22.54
N ASN A 603 -1.20 -50.14 -23.68
CA ASN A 603 -0.95 -51.02 -24.82
C ASN A 603 0.07 -52.12 -24.48
N ALA A 604 1.19 -51.77 -23.82
CA ALA A 604 2.19 -52.72 -23.38
C ALA A 604 1.63 -53.76 -22.39
N ARG A 605 0.83 -53.38 -21.41
CA ARG A 605 0.20 -54.29 -20.45
C ARG A 605 -0.82 -55.18 -21.09
N ARG A 606 -1.66 -54.66 -21.98
CA ARG A 606 -2.66 -55.47 -22.70
C ARG A 606 -2.00 -56.50 -23.64
N ALA A 607 -0.89 -56.14 -24.28
CA ALA A 607 -0.11 -57.05 -25.07
C ALA A 607 0.51 -58.17 -24.22
N ALA A 608 0.93 -57.90 -22.98
CA ALA A 608 1.57 -58.88 -22.11
C ALA A 608 0.58 -59.84 -21.42
N VAL A 609 -0.58 -59.37 -20.98
CA VAL A 609 -1.49 -60.16 -20.08
C VAL A 609 -2.97 -60.15 -20.54
N GLY A 610 -3.31 -59.52 -21.66
CA GLY A 610 -4.65 -59.48 -22.22
C GLY A 610 -5.47 -58.21 -21.88
N ALA A 611 -6.69 -58.12 -22.43
CA ALA A 611 -7.50 -56.92 -22.42
C ALA A 611 -8.12 -56.56 -21.02
N SER A 612 -7.99 -57.40 -20.01
CA SER A 612 -8.57 -57.22 -18.68
C SER A 612 -7.85 -56.18 -17.82
N VAL A 613 -6.70 -55.66 -18.24
CA VAL A 613 -5.85 -54.69 -17.53
C VAL A 613 -5.94 -53.28 -18.13
N GLY A 614 -5.52 -52.27 -17.38
CA GLY A 614 -5.38 -50.90 -17.87
C GLY A 614 -6.69 -50.08 -17.79
N GLY A 615 -7.68 -50.53 -17.01
CA GLY A 615 -8.94 -49.78 -16.85
C GLY A 615 -8.80 -48.43 -16.10
N TYR A 616 -7.87 -48.33 -15.17
CA TYR A 616 -7.55 -47.08 -14.51
C TYR A 616 -6.94 -46.06 -15.47
N GLU A 617 -5.90 -46.49 -16.17
CA GLU A 617 -5.17 -45.65 -17.14
C GLU A 617 -6.09 -45.19 -18.29
N ALA A 618 -6.94 -46.06 -18.81
CA ALA A 618 -7.91 -45.70 -19.84
C ALA A 618 -8.84 -44.58 -19.38
N ARG A 619 -9.38 -44.67 -18.15
CA ARG A 619 -10.20 -43.57 -17.57
C ARG A 619 -9.40 -42.28 -17.34
N GLN A 620 -8.10 -42.36 -17.01
CA GLN A 620 -7.26 -41.16 -16.88
C GLN A 620 -7.02 -40.50 -18.25
N ILE A 621 -6.77 -41.30 -19.30
CA ILE A 621 -6.61 -40.81 -20.68
C ILE A 621 -7.87 -40.06 -21.14
N GLU A 622 -9.06 -40.65 -20.90
CA GLU A 622 -10.34 -40.00 -21.23
C GLU A 622 -10.51 -38.63 -20.51
N LYS A 623 -10.19 -38.58 -19.21
CA LYS A 623 -10.25 -37.36 -18.44
C LYS A 623 -9.26 -36.30 -18.93
N LEU A 624 -8.03 -36.67 -19.17
CA LEU A 624 -6.98 -35.76 -19.66
C LEU A 624 -7.31 -35.24 -21.06
N SER A 625 -7.82 -36.08 -21.97
CA SER A 625 -8.26 -35.67 -23.30
C SER A 625 -9.41 -34.66 -23.22
N ALA A 626 -10.41 -34.92 -22.38
CA ALA A 626 -11.52 -34.00 -22.17
C ALA A 626 -11.09 -32.65 -21.54
N LEU A 627 -10.05 -32.67 -20.69
CA LEU A 627 -9.47 -31.45 -20.13
C LEU A 627 -8.66 -30.66 -21.16
N SER A 628 -7.87 -31.36 -22.02
CA SER A 628 -7.13 -30.70 -23.12
C SER A 628 -8.06 -29.93 -24.04
N GLU A 629 -9.20 -30.53 -24.43
CA GLU A 629 -10.19 -29.85 -25.26
C GLU A 629 -10.83 -28.63 -24.59
N LYS A 630 -11.10 -28.74 -23.28
CA LYS A 630 -11.62 -27.60 -22.51
C LYS A 630 -10.59 -26.49 -22.36
N ILE A 631 -9.31 -26.81 -22.16
CA ILE A 631 -8.23 -25.83 -22.05
C ILE A 631 -8.07 -25.10 -23.38
N ASP A 632 -8.03 -25.85 -24.49
CA ASP A 632 -7.87 -25.29 -25.83
C ASP A 632 -9.04 -24.35 -26.19
N ALA A 633 -10.28 -24.77 -25.98
CA ALA A 633 -11.46 -23.96 -26.23
C ALA A 633 -11.49 -22.70 -25.34
N ALA A 634 -11.14 -22.82 -24.07
CA ALA A 634 -11.09 -21.66 -23.17
C ALA A 634 -9.96 -20.68 -23.54
N ALA A 635 -8.83 -21.18 -24.04
CA ALA A 635 -7.74 -20.35 -24.53
C ALA A 635 -8.15 -19.59 -25.81
N GLU A 636 -8.87 -20.22 -26.74
CA GLU A 636 -9.42 -19.55 -27.94
C GLU A 636 -10.44 -18.45 -27.57
N GLU A 637 -11.30 -18.73 -26.59
CA GLU A 637 -12.26 -17.72 -26.09
C GLU A 637 -11.57 -16.54 -25.43
N LEU A 638 -10.51 -16.76 -24.66
CA LEU A 638 -9.74 -15.69 -24.04
C LEU A 638 -9.00 -14.86 -25.09
N GLU A 639 -8.40 -15.49 -26.09
CA GLU A 639 -7.73 -14.81 -27.21
C GLU A 639 -8.72 -13.95 -28.00
N THR A 640 -9.90 -14.49 -28.32
CA THR A 640 -10.99 -13.72 -28.98
C THR A 640 -11.40 -12.50 -28.17
N ALA A 641 -11.47 -12.60 -26.84
CA ALA A 641 -11.77 -11.46 -25.97
C ALA A 641 -10.64 -10.43 -25.98
N LEU A 642 -9.38 -10.85 -26.03
CA LEU A 642 -8.25 -9.93 -26.15
C LEU A 642 -8.22 -9.20 -27.48
N ASP A 643 -8.58 -9.88 -28.59
CA ASP A 643 -8.71 -9.23 -29.90
C ASP A 643 -9.81 -8.16 -29.90
N ALA A 644 -10.95 -8.45 -29.28
CA ALA A 644 -12.01 -7.49 -29.10
C ALA A 644 -11.57 -6.28 -28.25
N TYR A 645 -10.83 -6.52 -27.16
CA TYR A 645 -10.24 -5.47 -26.34
C TYR A 645 -9.27 -4.57 -27.13
N HIS A 646 -8.43 -5.15 -28.00
CA HIS A 646 -7.50 -4.36 -28.83
C HIS A 646 -8.18 -3.41 -29.82
N ALA A 647 -9.41 -3.67 -30.19
CA ALA A 647 -10.20 -2.78 -31.05
C ALA A 647 -10.79 -1.56 -30.30
N MET A 648 -10.71 -1.55 -28.96
CA MET A 648 -11.28 -0.48 -28.12
C MET A 648 -10.27 0.64 -27.89
N SER A 649 -10.68 1.89 -28.04
CA SER A 649 -9.82 3.07 -27.87
C SER A 649 -10.12 3.87 -26.60
N GLU A 650 -11.37 3.83 -26.12
CA GLU A 650 -11.78 4.58 -24.94
C GLU A 650 -11.38 3.83 -23.66
N VAL A 651 -10.73 4.53 -22.71
CA VAL A 651 -10.02 3.92 -21.58
C VAL A 651 -10.98 3.31 -20.56
N GLN A 652 -12.06 4.02 -20.21
CA GLN A 652 -13.02 3.54 -19.21
C GLN A 652 -13.79 2.31 -19.71
N SER A 653 -14.37 2.38 -20.90
CA SER A 653 -15.13 1.25 -21.46
C SER A 653 -14.25 0.04 -21.73
N SER A 654 -12.98 0.23 -22.09
CA SER A 654 -12.04 -0.90 -22.22
C SER A 654 -11.66 -1.53 -20.88
N ALA A 655 -11.56 -0.74 -19.80
CA ALA A 655 -11.34 -1.27 -18.45
C ALA A 655 -12.56 -2.06 -17.95
N GLU A 656 -13.77 -1.57 -18.22
CA GLU A 656 -15.03 -2.28 -17.93
C GLU A 656 -15.13 -3.59 -18.72
N PHE A 657 -14.77 -3.57 -20.00
CA PHE A 657 -14.74 -4.77 -20.83
C PHE A 657 -13.77 -5.82 -20.31
N ILE A 658 -12.59 -5.40 -19.83
CA ILE A 658 -11.63 -6.31 -19.17
C ILE A 658 -12.27 -6.95 -17.95
N ARG A 659 -12.93 -6.16 -17.07
CA ARG A 659 -13.65 -6.68 -15.90
C ARG A 659 -14.73 -7.68 -16.28
N ASP A 660 -15.56 -7.35 -17.25
CA ASP A 660 -16.80 -8.07 -17.54
C ASP A 660 -16.62 -9.23 -18.52
N SER A 661 -15.54 -9.22 -19.32
CA SER A 661 -15.30 -10.20 -20.36
C SER A 661 -13.98 -10.94 -20.23
N VAL A 662 -12.86 -10.25 -20.03
CA VAL A 662 -11.53 -10.88 -20.00
C VAL A 662 -11.32 -11.65 -18.69
N LEU A 663 -11.55 -11.05 -17.52
CA LEU A 663 -11.37 -11.72 -16.23
C LEU A 663 -12.21 -13.00 -16.07
N PRO A 664 -13.51 -13.06 -16.46
CA PRO A 664 -14.26 -14.30 -16.44
C PRO A 664 -13.69 -15.39 -17.34
N LYS A 665 -13.12 -15.03 -18.50
CA LYS A 665 -12.50 -16.00 -19.41
C LYS A 665 -11.14 -16.49 -18.91
N MET A 666 -10.39 -15.64 -18.22
CA MET A 666 -9.19 -16.07 -17.49
C MET A 666 -9.53 -17.11 -16.42
N ALA A 667 -10.60 -16.89 -15.65
CA ALA A 667 -11.08 -17.86 -14.66
C ALA A 667 -11.56 -19.17 -15.30
N ALA A 668 -12.23 -19.09 -16.46
CA ALA A 668 -12.68 -20.25 -17.23
C ALA A 668 -11.51 -21.08 -17.78
N LEU A 669 -10.40 -20.45 -18.19
CA LEU A 669 -9.18 -21.12 -18.61
C LEU A 669 -8.44 -21.76 -17.42
N ARG A 670 -8.37 -21.08 -16.29
CA ARG A 670 -7.71 -21.60 -15.08
C ARG A 670 -8.32 -22.91 -14.58
N ALA A 671 -9.64 -22.98 -14.51
CA ALA A 671 -10.33 -24.10 -13.88
C ALA A 671 -9.97 -25.48 -14.48
N PRO A 672 -9.98 -25.72 -15.80
CA PRO A 672 -9.56 -26.98 -16.36
C PRO A 672 -8.05 -27.24 -16.26
N CYS A 673 -7.20 -26.21 -16.25
CA CYS A 673 -5.75 -26.34 -16.03
C CYS A 673 -5.45 -26.83 -14.60
N ASP A 674 -6.05 -26.21 -13.57
CA ASP A 674 -5.89 -26.63 -12.17
C ASP A 674 -6.48 -28.01 -11.92
N ALA A 675 -7.52 -28.42 -12.68
CA ALA A 675 -8.04 -29.79 -12.64
C ALA A 675 -7.07 -30.81 -13.26
N ALA A 676 -6.38 -30.44 -14.33
CA ALA A 676 -5.37 -31.28 -14.96
C ALA A 676 -4.14 -31.46 -14.06
N GLU A 677 -3.69 -30.44 -13.36
CA GLU A 677 -2.59 -30.49 -12.39
C GLU A 677 -2.81 -31.61 -11.35
N LYS A 678 -4.03 -31.78 -10.86
CA LYS A 678 -4.37 -32.83 -9.87
C LYS A 678 -4.29 -34.27 -10.40
N LEU A 679 -4.29 -34.45 -11.71
CA LEU A 679 -4.25 -35.77 -12.36
C LEU A 679 -2.85 -36.14 -12.82
N ILE A 680 -1.94 -35.19 -12.97
CA ILE A 680 -0.60 -35.38 -13.50
C ILE A 680 0.40 -35.47 -12.35
N PRO A 681 1.35 -36.40 -12.37
CA PRO A 681 2.41 -36.45 -11.37
C PRO A 681 3.19 -35.13 -11.31
N ALA A 682 3.48 -34.62 -10.11
CA ALA A 682 4.20 -33.34 -9.92
C ALA A 682 5.49 -33.26 -10.75
N LYS A 683 6.25 -34.35 -10.87
CA LYS A 683 7.47 -34.41 -11.70
C LYS A 683 7.24 -34.22 -13.21
N SER A 684 6.01 -34.39 -13.68
CA SER A 684 5.61 -34.24 -15.09
C SER A 684 4.83 -32.96 -15.33
N TRP A 685 4.50 -32.23 -14.26
CA TRP A 685 3.90 -30.89 -14.32
C TRP A 685 4.97 -29.85 -14.71
N PRO A 686 4.69 -28.88 -15.59
CA PRO A 686 5.74 -28.07 -16.20
C PRO A 686 6.37 -27.03 -15.27
N PHE A 687 5.70 -26.66 -14.19
CA PHE A 687 6.19 -25.63 -13.26
C PHE A 687 5.87 -26.00 -11.79
N PRO A 688 6.50 -25.35 -10.80
CA PRO A 688 6.27 -25.62 -9.38
C PRO A 688 4.83 -25.44 -8.94
N THR A 689 4.35 -26.39 -8.16
CA THR A 689 3.00 -26.41 -7.58
C THR A 689 2.89 -25.45 -6.37
N TYR A 690 1.66 -25.19 -5.93
CA TYR A 690 1.41 -24.41 -4.69
C TYR A 690 2.09 -25.03 -3.46
N ALA A 691 2.12 -26.38 -3.39
CA ALA A 691 2.80 -27.07 -2.28
C ALA A 691 4.31 -26.73 -2.24
N GLU A 692 4.97 -26.72 -3.39
CA GLU A 692 6.40 -26.39 -3.50
C GLU A 692 6.68 -24.91 -3.20
N LEU A 693 5.82 -23.99 -3.67
CA LEU A 693 5.97 -22.56 -3.44
C LEU A 693 5.70 -22.16 -2.00
N MET A 694 4.58 -22.58 -1.42
CA MET A 694 4.16 -22.17 -0.08
C MET A 694 4.87 -22.91 1.06
N PHE A 695 5.32 -24.15 0.83
CA PHE A 695 5.96 -24.98 1.87
C PHE A 695 7.44 -25.28 1.60
N GLY A 696 8.00 -24.80 0.50
CA GLY A 696 9.38 -25.09 0.08
C GLY A 696 10.45 -24.38 0.93
N VAL A 697 10.16 -23.20 1.44
CA VAL A 697 11.09 -22.46 2.32
C VAL A 697 11.10 -23.11 3.71
N LYS A 698 12.27 -23.57 4.17
CA LYS A 698 12.45 -24.30 5.43
C LYS A 698 13.37 -23.52 6.37
#